data_16acabed779ffdade229f7ed9bd011af
#
_entry.id   16acabed779ffdade229f7ed9bd011af
#
_cell.length_a   1.000
_cell.length_b   1.000
_cell.length_c   1.000
_cell.angle_alpha   90.00
_cell.angle_beta   90.00
_cell.angle_gamma   90.00
#
_symmetry.space_group_name_H-M   'P 1'
#
loop_
_entity.id
_entity.type
_entity.pdbx_description
1 polymer ?
#
loop_
_entity_poly.entity_id
_entity_poly.type
_entity_poly.pdbx_seq_one_letter_code
_entity_poly.pdbx_strand_id
1 'polypeptide(L)'
;MPKKFGLNELREMFLSFFETKEHLRLPSFSLIPQNDASLLLINSGMAPMKPFFTGEQEPPRHRVTTCQKCIRTGDIENIGHTARHGTYFEMLGNFSFGDYFKKEAIHWAWEFLTSPEWVGLDPNRLYPSVFAGNETTPADDEAFRIWNEEIGIPADRVFKFGKEDNFWEHGSGPCGPCSEIYYDRGEQWGCGKPGCTVGCDCDRYIEVWNIVFSQFDNDGEGHYTELKQKNIDTGMGLERLACVCQDVASLFDVDTVMNITNKVSEITHAHYGETAAKDVSLRVITDHIRSATFMICDGVLPSNEGRGYVLRRLLRRAARHGKLLGVNEPFLYEVCDTVIHENEGHYPELRERQDYITKVIRTEEENFSKTIDGGMRIFDDMLSGHKEKGEQVFSGADAFKLYDTYGFPIDLTIEMVEEQGMTVDQKAFQQLMQEQKERARKAREALGDLGWAGVEFGKDVPETEFVGYANTAIDDAKIVALVVENEQAEELMPGVEGIVVLDKTPFYAEMGGQVADHGVITAGEAQFQVTDVQKNKGGKYMHYGKLTSGVLKLGGTVTAAIDVSRRKAIMRAHSATHLLDKALRTVLGDHVHQAGSLVEEDRLRFDFTHFSALTAEELGQVSAMVNQAVLEGYDIHTDVLPIEEAKKRGAIALFGEKYGDTVRVVDMGEGYSVEFCGGTHLDNTAKVGVFHIESEFSVASGVRRIEATTGAQSLKIMNQNQQKLFEAAAVLKTKPSELREKAEQTIAELRELRHMVEKFKAKEAAGETDRFLMGCHPVGELKVLTATLPDADAAKLRQMGDMLRDKQPGIVAVLSAVNDGKITFLAVCGKEAVAKGIKAGDLVKQVCCCCGGKGGGKPDSAMGGGSDLLKLDDALAQVDNFVAEKLGV
;
A
#
# COMPACT_ATOMS: atom_id res chain seq x y z
N MET A 1 -37.77 22.88 -25.52
CA MET A 1 -36.59 22.09 -25.09
C MET A 1 -36.77 21.87 -23.59
N PRO A 2 -36.55 20.67 -23.06
CA PRO A 2 -36.56 20.48 -21.62
C PRO A 2 -35.55 21.41 -20.97
N LYS A 3 -35.85 21.87 -19.76
CA LYS A 3 -34.87 22.62 -18.94
C LYS A 3 -33.61 21.75 -18.77
N LYS A 4 -32.46 22.30 -19.04
CA LYS A 4 -31.21 21.63 -18.74
C LYS A 4 -30.90 21.87 -17.26
N PHE A 5 -30.87 20.80 -16.47
CA PHE A 5 -30.54 20.85 -15.06
C PHE A 5 -29.08 20.38 -14.87
N GLY A 6 -28.34 21.04 -13.97
CA GLY A 6 -27.03 20.61 -13.56
C GLY A 6 -27.13 19.41 -12.63
N LEU A 7 -26.04 18.62 -12.54
CA LEU A 7 -25.98 17.41 -11.69
C LEU A 7 -26.30 17.75 -10.22
N ASN A 8 -25.69 18.79 -9.68
CA ASN A 8 -25.93 19.24 -8.30
C ASN A 8 -27.37 19.71 -8.08
N GLU A 9 -27.99 20.34 -9.09
CA GLU A 9 -29.37 20.77 -9.05
C GLU A 9 -30.35 19.58 -9.04
N LEU A 10 -30.07 18.54 -9.84
CA LEU A 10 -30.88 17.32 -9.86
C LEU A 10 -30.81 16.56 -8.53
N ARG A 11 -29.63 16.52 -7.91
CA ARG A 11 -29.47 15.92 -6.58
C ARG A 11 -30.36 16.60 -5.56
N GLU A 12 -30.29 17.91 -5.47
CA GLU A 12 -31.08 18.69 -4.52
C GLU A 12 -32.57 18.59 -4.82
N MET A 13 -32.95 18.60 -6.11
CA MET A 13 -34.32 18.46 -6.55
C MET A 13 -34.94 17.12 -6.11
N PHE A 14 -34.20 16.02 -6.23
CA PHE A 14 -34.68 14.70 -5.79
C PHE A 14 -34.88 14.63 -4.29
N LEU A 15 -33.88 15.08 -3.53
CA LEU A 15 -33.96 15.05 -2.06
C LEU A 15 -35.11 15.94 -1.55
N SER A 16 -35.25 17.14 -2.11
CA SER A 16 -36.35 18.06 -1.76
C SER A 16 -37.71 17.51 -2.17
N PHE A 17 -37.84 16.83 -3.32
CA PHE A 17 -39.07 16.17 -3.72
C PHE A 17 -39.54 15.18 -2.65
N PHE A 18 -38.64 14.28 -2.21
CA PHE A 18 -39.01 13.27 -1.22
C PHE A 18 -39.19 13.83 0.19
N GLU A 19 -38.60 14.98 0.51
CA GLU A 19 -38.98 15.72 1.74
C GLU A 19 -40.43 16.18 1.68
N THR A 20 -40.96 16.59 0.51
CA THR A 20 -42.41 16.90 0.36
C THR A 20 -43.29 15.66 0.55
N LYS A 21 -42.76 14.46 0.41
CA LYS A 21 -43.45 13.18 0.68
C LYS A 21 -43.13 12.63 2.09
N GLU A 22 -42.70 13.50 3.00
CA GLU A 22 -42.41 13.22 4.41
C GLU A 22 -41.23 12.30 4.67
N HIS A 23 -40.31 12.17 3.73
CA HIS A 23 -39.05 11.41 3.92
C HIS A 23 -38.06 12.21 4.76
N LEU A 24 -37.36 11.51 5.64
CA LEU A 24 -36.20 12.05 6.35
C LEU A 24 -34.99 12.00 5.40
N ARG A 25 -34.39 13.16 5.09
CA ARG A 25 -33.16 13.24 4.37
C ARG A 25 -32.02 12.78 5.27
N LEU A 26 -31.32 11.74 4.87
CA LEU A 26 -30.10 11.28 5.52
C LEU A 26 -28.86 11.69 4.70
N PRO A 27 -27.73 11.98 5.35
CA PRO A 27 -26.46 12.14 4.65
C PRO A 27 -26.03 10.82 4.00
N SER A 28 -25.15 10.90 3.02
CA SER A 28 -24.53 9.71 2.45
C SER A 28 -23.73 8.96 3.52
N PHE A 29 -23.88 7.66 3.56
CA PHE A 29 -23.02 6.81 4.37
C PHE A 29 -21.61 6.71 3.77
N SER A 30 -20.64 6.30 4.60
CA SER A 30 -19.29 6.03 4.15
C SER A 30 -19.27 4.92 3.08
N LEU A 31 -18.34 5.00 2.14
CA LEU A 31 -18.04 3.93 1.16
C LEU A 31 -17.52 2.65 1.85
N ILE A 32 -17.05 2.76 3.09
CA ILE A 32 -16.59 1.62 3.88
C ILE A 32 -17.77 0.98 4.60
N PRO A 33 -18.15 -0.27 4.24
CA PRO A 33 -19.26 -0.96 4.91
C PRO A 33 -18.99 -1.12 6.40
N GLN A 34 -20.02 -0.85 7.21
CA GLN A 34 -19.99 -1.12 8.64
C GLN A 34 -20.75 -2.42 8.90
N ASN A 35 -20.11 -3.40 9.56
CA ASN A 35 -20.70 -4.69 9.96
C ASN A 35 -21.16 -5.60 8.80
N ASP A 36 -20.73 -5.36 7.56
CA ASP A 36 -21.01 -6.23 6.42
C ASP A 36 -19.69 -6.70 5.77
N ALA A 37 -19.27 -7.92 6.11
CA ALA A 37 -18.05 -8.52 5.57
C ALA A 37 -18.21 -9.03 4.12
N SER A 38 -19.43 -9.09 3.60
CA SER A 38 -19.71 -9.53 2.22
C SER A 38 -19.40 -8.46 1.19
N LEU A 39 -19.36 -7.19 1.60
CA LEU A 39 -19.08 -6.04 0.74
C LEU A 39 -17.70 -5.45 1.00
N LEU A 40 -16.96 -5.26 -0.07
CA LEU A 40 -15.68 -4.57 -0.01
C LEU A 40 -15.85 -3.05 0.10
N LEU A 41 -16.78 -2.51 -0.68
CA LEU A 41 -17.18 -1.10 -0.73
C LEU A 41 -18.70 -1.01 -0.93
N ILE A 42 -19.32 0.07 -0.46
CA ILE A 42 -20.74 0.32 -0.69
C ILE A 42 -21.00 0.52 -2.18
N ASN A 43 -21.90 -0.25 -2.73
CA ASN A 43 -22.23 -0.33 -4.16
C ASN A 43 -23.71 -0.06 -4.49
N SER A 44 -24.53 0.20 -3.47
CA SER A 44 -25.96 0.51 -3.60
C SER A 44 -26.48 1.36 -2.43
N GLY A 45 -27.60 2.06 -2.63
CA GLY A 45 -28.22 2.88 -1.61
C GLY A 45 -28.74 2.10 -0.41
N MET A 46 -29.19 0.86 -0.62
CA MET A 46 -29.74 0.00 0.41
C MET A 46 -28.67 -0.63 1.31
N ALA A 47 -27.47 -0.90 0.78
CA ALA A 47 -26.45 -1.67 1.48
C ALA A 47 -26.19 -1.20 2.93
N PRO A 48 -26.00 0.10 3.23
CA PRO A 48 -25.79 0.56 4.61
C PRO A 48 -27.05 0.49 5.49
N MET A 49 -28.23 0.26 4.92
CA MET A 49 -29.51 0.27 5.61
C MET A 49 -30.14 -1.13 5.77
N LYS A 50 -29.43 -2.21 5.39
CA LYS A 50 -29.91 -3.59 5.53
C LYS A 50 -30.58 -3.91 6.87
N PRO A 51 -30.03 -3.49 8.05
CA PRO A 51 -30.66 -3.77 9.34
C PRO A 51 -32.07 -3.17 9.51
N PHE A 52 -32.41 -2.08 8.81
CA PHE A 52 -33.76 -1.49 8.82
C PHE A 52 -34.75 -2.30 7.99
N PHE A 53 -34.28 -2.90 6.89
CA PHE A 53 -35.09 -3.78 6.04
C PHE A 53 -35.44 -5.10 6.71
N THR A 54 -34.51 -5.67 7.48
CA THR A 54 -34.71 -6.93 8.21
C THR A 54 -35.45 -6.73 9.52
N GLY A 55 -35.54 -5.49 10.00
CA GLY A 55 -36.13 -5.16 11.31
C GLY A 55 -35.21 -5.48 12.50
N GLU A 56 -33.91 -5.67 12.25
CA GLU A 56 -32.91 -5.82 13.31
C GLU A 56 -32.67 -4.52 14.07
N GLN A 57 -32.85 -3.40 13.38
CA GLN A 57 -32.75 -2.05 13.95
C GLN A 57 -33.96 -1.22 13.55
N GLU A 58 -34.42 -0.39 14.48
CA GLU A 58 -35.46 0.60 14.18
C GLU A 58 -34.87 1.72 13.30
N PRO A 59 -35.52 2.05 12.16
CA PRO A 59 -35.07 3.15 11.33
C PRO A 59 -35.30 4.49 12.01
N PRO A 60 -34.53 5.54 11.73
CA PRO A 60 -34.74 6.87 12.31
C PRO A 60 -36.12 7.48 11.90
N ARG A 61 -36.65 7.02 10.78
CA ARG A 61 -38.01 7.26 10.27
C ARG A 61 -38.35 6.17 9.26
N HIS A 62 -39.63 5.80 9.16
CA HIS A 62 -40.07 4.78 8.20
C HIS A 62 -39.96 5.20 6.73
N ARG A 63 -39.85 6.52 6.45
CA ARG A 63 -39.56 7.09 5.13
C ARG A 63 -38.25 7.80 5.16
N VAL A 64 -37.32 7.38 4.32
CA VAL A 64 -35.97 7.96 4.23
C VAL A 64 -35.63 8.24 2.78
N THR A 65 -34.89 9.34 2.54
CA THR A 65 -34.29 9.62 1.24
C THR A 65 -32.80 9.96 1.42
N THR A 66 -31.99 9.54 0.47
CA THR A 66 -30.55 9.81 0.50
C THR A 66 -29.98 9.85 -0.92
N CYS A 67 -28.85 10.54 -1.06
CA CYS A 67 -27.96 10.45 -2.21
C CYS A 67 -26.70 9.70 -1.74
N GLN A 68 -26.60 8.41 -2.07
CA GLN A 68 -25.56 7.53 -1.57
C GLN A 68 -24.38 7.46 -2.53
N LYS A 69 -23.17 7.72 -2.01
CA LYS A 69 -21.88 7.45 -2.70
C LYS A 69 -21.77 5.94 -2.93
N CYS A 70 -21.46 5.53 -4.15
CA CYS A 70 -21.30 4.13 -4.53
C CYS A 70 -20.03 3.91 -5.34
N ILE A 71 -19.41 2.75 -5.13
CA ILE A 71 -18.28 2.27 -5.94
C ILE A 71 -18.62 0.89 -6.50
N ARG A 72 -18.55 0.75 -7.83
CA ARG A 72 -18.62 -0.53 -8.53
C ARG A 72 -17.35 -0.77 -9.32
N THR A 73 -16.74 -1.93 -9.14
CA THR A 73 -15.44 -2.28 -9.71
C THR A 73 -15.49 -3.40 -10.74
N GLY A 74 -16.66 -4.00 -10.95
CA GLY A 74 -16.83 -5.11 -11.91
C GLY A 74 -16.56 -4.73 -13.36
N ASP A 75 -16.71 -3.45 -13.69
CA ASP A 75 -16.64 -2.94 -15.06
C ASP A 75 -15.47 -1.95 -15.27
N ILE A 76 -14.42 -1.99 -14.43
CA ILE A 76 -13.29 -1.05 -14.52
C ILE A 76 -12.67 -1.05 -15.92
N GLU A 77 -12.59 -2.22 -16.59
CA GLU A 77 -12.05 -2.37 -17.94
C GLU A 77 -12.88 -1.63 -18.99
N ASN A 78 -14.19 -1.52 -18.75
CA ASN A 78 -15.12 -0.83 -19.65
C ASN A 78 -15.10 0.71 -19.50
N ILE A 79 -14.47 1.22 -18.44
CA ILE A 79 -14.39 2.66 -18.19
C ILE A 79 -13.63 3.35 -19.31
N GLY A 80 -14.23 4.40 -19.84
CA GLY A 80 -13.73 5.16 -20.98
C GLY A 80 -14.18 4.65 -22.34
N HIS A 81 -14.55 3.36 -22.46
CA HIS A 81 -14.99 2.73 -23.70
C HIS A 81 -16.50 2.78 -23.90
N THR A 82 -17.29 2.82 -22.83
CA THR A 82 -18.75 2.88 -22.85
C THR A 82 -19.26 4.22 -22.33
N ALA A 83 -20.49 4.59 -22.70
CA ALA A 83 -21.09 5.86 -22.32
C ALA A 83 -21.68 5.86 -20.91
N ARG A 84 -21.98 4.69 -20.34
CA ARG A 84 -22.82 4.50 -19.16
C ARG A 84 -22.11 3.89 -17.93
N HIS A 85 -20.85 3.48 -18.04
CA HIS A 85 -20.10 2.87 -16.94
C HIS A 85 -19.20 3.91 -16.26
N GLY A 86 -19.30 3.99 -14.94
CA GLY A 86 -18.45 4.76 -14.06
C GLY A 86 -18.14 3.94 -12.81
N THR A 87 -16.94 4.07 -12.30
CA THR A 87 -16.52 3.37 -11.06
C THR A 87 -17.19 4.01 -9.85
N TYR A 88 -17.11 5.33 -9.72
CA TYR A 88 -17.86 6.12 -8.73
C TYR A 88 -19.13 6.67 -9.36
N PHE A 89 -20.22 6.55 -8.66
CA PHE A 89 -21.48 7.20 -9.02
C PHE A 89 -22.31 7.50 -7.76
N GLU A 90 -23.27 8.39 -7.89
CA GLU A 90 -24.21 8.72 -6.84
C GLU A 90 -25.55 8.05 -7.12
N MET A 91 -26.05 7.33 -6.11
CA MET A 91 -27.35 6.68 -6.16
C MET A 91 -28.37 7.45 -5.35
N LEU A 92 -29.33 8.06 -6.03
CA LEU A 92 -30.50 8.68 -5.42
C LEU A 92 -31.48 7.57 -5.02
N GLY A 93 -31.94 7.60 -3.76
CA GLY A 93 -32.82 6.57 -3.25
C GLY A 93 -33.91 7.14 -2.33
N ASN A 94 -35.11 6.59 -2.45
CA ASN A 94 -36.18 6.74 -1.49
C ASN A 94 -36.55 5.37 -0.94
N PHE A 95 -36.72 5.29 0.36
CA PHE A 95 -36.86 4.05 1.09
C PHE A 95 -38.11 4.08 1.96
N SER A 96 -38.80 2.93 2.03
CA SER A 96 -39.92 2.69 2.94
C SER A 96 -39.65 1.46 3.78
N PHE A 97 -39.70 1.60 5.08
CA PHE A 97 -39.55 0.52 6.03
C PHE A 97 -40.93 0.19 6.62
N GLY A 98 -41.71 -0.61 5.85
CA GLY A 98 -43.05 -1.03 6.26
C GLY A 98 -44.13 0.07 6.30
N ASP A 99 -43.96 1.18 5.58
CA ASP A 99 -44.93 2.29 5.53
C ASP A 99 -45.69 2.28 4.19
N TYR A 100 -45.11 2.75 3.10
CA TYR A 100 -45.70 2.69 1.76
C TYR A 100 -45.11 1.58 0.90
N PHE A 101 -45.83 1.22 -0.19
CA PHE A 101 -45.39 0.16 -1.06
C PHE A 101 -45.50 0.56 -2.55
N LYS A 102 -45.79 -0.40 -3.44
CA LYS A 102 -45.74 -0.26 -4.91
C LYS A 102 -46.47 0.95 -5.46
N LYS A 103 -47.71 1.19 -4.96
CA LYS A 103 -48.56 2.23 -5.49
C LYS A 103 -47.93 3.61 -5.34
N GLU A 104 -47.60 3.99 -4.12
CA GLU A 104 -47.01 5.29 -3.81
C GLU A 104 -45.64 5.42 -4.51
N ALA A 105 -44.81 4.38 -4.46
CA ALA A 105 -43.48 4.40 -5.06
C ALA A 105 -43.54 4.69 -6.58
N ILE A 106 -44.40 3.97 -7.31
CA ILE A 106 -44.58 4.14 -8.76
C ILE A 106 -45.16 5.53 -9.08
N HIS A 107 -46.21 5.99 -8.33
CA HIS A 107 -46.79 7.29 -8.58
C HIS A 107 -45.82 8.44 -8.32
N TRP A 108 -45.02 8.37 -7.24
CA TRP A 108 -44.02 9.39 -6.94
C TRP A 108 -42.87 9.38 -7.93
N ALA A 109 -42.45 8.23 -8.37
CA ALA A 109 -41.41 8.14 -9.41
C ALA A 109 -41.90 8.79 -10.71
N TRP A 110 -43.14 8.48 -11.12
CA TRP A 110 -43.75 9.10 -12.29
C TRP A 110 -43.90 10.61 -12.14
N GLU A 111 -44.42 11.07 -10.99
CA GLU A 111 -44.57 12.48 -10.68
C GLU A 111 -43.24 13.22 -10.76
N PHE A 112 -42.21 12.68 -10.12
CA PHE A 112 -40.87 13.30 -10.11
C PHE A 112 -40.31 13.45 -11.53
N LEU A 113 -40.37 12.38 -12.33
CA LEU A 113 -39.81 12.39 -13.68
C LEU A 113 -40.61 13.24 -14.67
N THR A 114 -41.93 13.29 -14.57
CA THR A 114 -42.77 13.90 -15.62
C THR A 114 -43.35 15.27 -15.27
N SER A 115 -43.47 15.62 -13.99
CA SER A 115 -44.01 16.92 -13.61
C SER A 115 -43.09 18.07 -14.04
N PRO A 116 -43.63 19.14 -14.65
CA PRO A 116 -42.85 20.33 -15.03
C PRO A 116 -42.29 21.12 -13.83
N GLU A 117 -42.78 20.85 -12.63
CA GLU A 117 -42.28 21.43 -11.38
C GLU A 117 -40.98 20.75 -10.93
N TRP A 118 -40.77 19.53 -11.37
CA TRP A 118 -39.59 18.72 -11.11
C TRP A 118 -38.78 18.51 -12.40
N VAL A 119 -38.47 17.26 -12.76
CA VAL A 119 -37.59 16.97 -13.92
C VAL A 119 -38.27 17.30 -15.27
N GLY A 120 -39.56 17.01 -15.44
CA GLY A 120 -40.35 17.39 -16.62
C GLY A 120 -39.97 16.64 -17.89
N LEU A 121 -39.57 15.37 -17.78
CA LEU A 121 -39.30 14.51 -18.94
C LEU A 121 -40.60 14.23 -19.74
N ASP A 122 -40.45 14.04 -21.06
CA ASP A 122 -41.58 13.66 -21.92
C ASP A 122 -42.12 12.27 -21.55
N PRO A 123 -43.35 12.15 -21.04
CA PRO A 123 -43.96 10.86 -20.67
C PRO A 123 -44.00 9.87 -21.84
N ASN A 124 -43.98 10.31 -23.09
CA ASN A 124 -43.99 9.42 -24.25
C ASN A 124 -42.65 8.74 -24.49
N ARG A 125 -41.59 9.20 -23.85
CA ARG A 125 -40.23 8.64 -23.94
C ARG A 125 -39.86 7.77 -22.77
N LEU A 126 -40.76 7.58 -21.79
CA LEU A 126 -40.57 6.73 -20.63
C LEU A 126 -41.23 5.35 -20.84
N TYR A 127 -40.48 4.30 -20.53
CA TYR A 127 -40.88 2.91 -20.72
C TYR A 127 -40.60 2.11 -19.43
N PRO A 128 -41.63 1.77 -18.63
CA PRO A 128 -41.42 0.95 -17.46
C PRO A 128 -41.29 -0.55 -17.82
N SER A 129 -40.58 -1.27 -16.97
CA SER A 129 -40.58 -2.73 -17.00
C SER A 129 -41.05 -3.28 -15.66
N VAL A 130 -41.49 -4.54 -15.66
CA VAL A 130 -41.94 -5.28 -14.49
C VAL A 130 -41.51 -6.74 -14.58
N PHE A 131 -41.44 -7.40 -13.44
CA PHE A 131 -41.02 -8.80 -13.34
C PHE A 131 -42.04 -9.73 -14.04
N ALA A 132 -41.57 -10.54 -14.98
CA ALA A 132 -42.37 -11.50 -15.75
C ALA A 132 -42.77 -12.77 -14.98
N GLY A 133 -42.17 -12.98 -13.79
CA GLY A 133 -42.27 -14.23 -13.05
C GLY A 133 -41.26 -15.28 -13.45
N ASN A 134 -41.09 -16.28 -12.61
CA ASN A 134 -40.31 -17.48 -12.86
C ASN A 134 -40.95 -18.68 -12.16
N GLU A 135 -40.25 -19.83 -12.08
CA GLU A 135 -40.78 -21.06 -11.47
C GLU A 135 -41.06 -20.91 -9.96
N THR A 136 -40.39 -20.02 -9.27
CA THR A 136 -40.45 -19.83 -7.80
C THR A 136 -41.25 -18.61 -7.37
N THR A 137 -41.30 -17.58 -8.21
CA THR A 137 -41.91 -16.28 -7.89
C THR A 137 -42.87 -15.86 -9.02
N PRO A 138 -44.15 -15.55 -8.72
CA PRO A 138 -45.13 -15.14 -9.75
C PRO A 138 -44.78 -13.81 -10.38
N ALA A 139 -45.36 -13.57 -11.57
CA ALA A 139 -45.25 -12.27 -12.23
C ALA A 139 -45.80 -11.12 -11.36
N ASP A 140 -45.25 -9.94 -11.49
CA ASP A 140 -45.70 -8.75 -10.76
C ASP A 140 -46.86 -8.04 -11.50
N ASP A 141 -48.01 -8.70 -11.52
CA ASP A 141 -49.22 -8.16 -12.17
C ASP A 141 -49.75 -6.91 -11.44
N GLU A 142 -49.44 -6.72 -10.16
CA GLU A 142 -49.81 -5.52 -9.41
C GLU A 142 -49.08 -4.29 -9.93
N ALA A 143 -47.74 -4.36 -10.07
CA ALA A 143 -46.97 -3.27 -10.64
C ALA A 143 -47.37 -2.98 -12.10
N PHE A 144 -47.62 -4.04 -12.90
CA PHE A 144 -48.12 -3.89 -14.25
C PHE A 144 -49.45 -3.13 -14.31
N ARG A 145 -50.42 -3.50 -13.42
CA ARG A 145 -51.70 -2.83 -13.32
C ARG A 145 -51.59 -1.35 -12.94
N ILE A 146 -50.72 -1.06 -11.97
CA ILE A 146 -50.48 0.33 -11.53
C ILE A 146 -49.96 1.16 -12.72
N TRP A 147 -48.94 0.67 -13.45
CA TRP A 147 -48.43 1.36 -14.65
C TRP A 147 -49.48 1.54 -15.74
N ASN A 148 -50.27 0.51 -16.04
CA ASN A 148 -51.20 0.52 -17.17
C ASN A 148 -52.50 1.25 -16.82
N GLU A 149 -53.12 0.94 -15.65
CA GLU A 149 -54.47 1.45 -15.33
C GLU A 149 -54.44 2.75 -14.53
N GLU A 150 -53.52 2.87 -13.59
CA GLU A 150 -53.52 4.03 -12.70
C GLU A 150 -52.67 5.19 -13.26
N ILE A 151 -51.44 4.90 -13.79
CA ILE A 151 -50.62 5.89 -14.47
C ILE A 151 -51.07 6.12 -15.93
N GLY A 152 -51.67 5.12 -16.56
CA GLY A 152 -52.21 5.22 -17.91
C GLY A 152 -51.21 4.95 -19.05
N ILE A 153 -50.14 4.24 -18.79
CA ILE A 153 -49.17 3.84 -19.82
C ILE A 153 -49.78 2.69 -20.62
N PRO A 154 -49.80 2.79 -21.98
CA PRO A 154 -50.27 1.68 -22.81
C PRO A 154 -49.57 0.37 -22.50
N ALA A 155 -50.32 -0.75 -22.49
CA ALA A 155 -49.82 -2.06 -22.10
C ALA A 155 -48.64 -2.57 -22.97
N ASP A 156 -48.55 -2.15 -24.21
CA ASP A 156 -47.46 -2.41 -25.14
C ASP A 156 -46.18 -1.62 -24.88
N ARG A 157 -46.26 -0.63 -23.98
CA ARG A 157 -45.14 0.15 -23.50
C ARG A 157 -44.65 -0.25 -22.11
N VAL A 158 -45.31 -1.22 -21.45
CA VAL A 158 -44.85 -1.82 -20.20
C VAL A 158 -44.20 -3.17 -20.50
N PHE A 159 -42.89 -3.24 -20.36
CA PHE A 159 -42.12 -4.42 -20.69
C PHE A 159 -42.12 -5.41 -19.53
N LYS A 160 -42.00 -6.70 -19.88
CA LYS A 160 -41.90 -7.80 -18.89
C LYS A 160 -40.59 -8.52 -19.06
N PHE A 161 -39.72 -8.47 -18.07
CA PHE A 161 -38.41 -9.11 -18.10
C PHE A 161 -38.28 -10.18 -17.01
N GLY A 162 -37.29 -11.05 -17.17
CA GLY A 162 -37.01 -12.15 -16.26
C GLY A 162 -36.28 -11.68 -14.97
N LYS A 163 -35.74 -12.70 -14.29
CA LYS A 163 -35.04 -12.48 -13.03
C LYS A 163 -33.75 -11.63 -13.21
N GLU A 164 -33.12 -11.73 -14.35
CA GLU A 164 -31.84 -11.00 -14.61
C GLU A 164 -32.02 -9.48 -14.61
N ASP A 165 -33.20 -9.00 -15.05
CA ASP A 165 -33.46 -7.56 -15.17
C ASP A 165 -34.43 -7.04 -14.10
N ASN A 166 -35.52 -7.78 -13.79
CA ASN A 166 -36.59 -7.28 -12.94
C ASN A 166 -36.75 -8.02 -11.60
N PHE A 167 -35.69 -8.64 -11.09
CA PHE A 167 -35.67 -9.15 -9.72
C PHE A 167 -34.34 -8.80 -9.06
N TRP A 168 -34.37 -7.95 -8.06
CA TRP A 168 -33.17 -7.50 -7.39
C TRP A 168 -32.83 -8.40 -6.19
N GLU A 169 -31.59 -8.91 -6.17
CA GLU A 169 -31.00 -9.64 -5.06
C GLU A 169 -29.49 -9.42 -5.03
N HIS A 170 -28.89 -9.39 -3.83
CA HIS A 170 -27.46 -9.27 -3.68
C HIS A 170 -26.96 -10.13 -2.50
N GLY A 171 -26.45 -11.30 -2.80
CA GLY A 171 -26.03 -12.27 -1.81
C GLY A 171 -27.20 -12.74 -0.94
N SER A 172 -27.01 -12.77 0.38
CA SER A 172 -28.08 -13.01 1.36
C SER A 172 -28.71 -11.71 1.82
N GLY A 173 -30.01 -11.77 2.16
CA GLY A 173 -30.75 -10.64 2.72
C GLY A 173 -31.97 -10.22 1.92
N PRO A 174 -32.51 -9.01 2.17
CA PRO A 174 -33.72 -8.50 1.56
C PRO A 174 -33.64 -8.45 0.04
N CYS A 175 -34.67 -8.94 -0.65
CA CYS A 175 -34.75 -9.01 -2.10
C CYS A 175 -36.21 -8.96 -2.57
N GLY A 176 -36.41 -8.84 -3.89
CA GLY A 176 -37.74 -8.89 -4.47
C GLY A 176 -37.79 -8.48 -5.94
N PRO A 177 -39.01 -8.61 -6.54
CA PRO A 177 -39.24 -8.08 -7.89
C PRO A 177 -38.99 -6.58 -7.94
N CYS A 178 -38.63 -6.09 -9.10
CA CYS A 178 -38.45 -4.66 -9.30
C CYS A 178 -39.09 -4.18 -10.59
N SER A 179 -39.25 -2.88 -10.67
CA SER A 179 -39.74 -2.17 -11.85
C SER A 179 -38.70 -1.10 -12.23
N GLU A 180 -38.17 -1.21 -13.44
CA GLU A 180 -37.23 -0.25 -13.96
C GLU A 180 -37.91 0.74 -14.89
N ILE A 181 -37.44 1.97 -14.91
CA ILE A 181 -37.92 3.03 -15.81
C ILE A 181 -36.82 3.36 -16.78
N TYR A 182 -37.07 3.10 -18.05
CA TYR A 182 -36.18 3.40 -19.17
C TYR A 182 -36.59 4.70 -19.86
N TYR A 183 -35.62 5.46 -20.34
CA TYR A 183 -35.83 6.65 -21.15
C TYR A 183 -35.31 6.44 -22.57
N ASP A 184 -36.16 6.66 -23.60
CA ASP A 184 -35.76 6.66 -25.01
C ASP A 184 -35.05 7.96 -25.37
N ARG A 185 -33.74 7.91 -25.52
CA ARG A 185 -32.89 9.05 -25.91
C ARG A 185 -33.03 9.41 -27.39
N GLY A 186 -33.64 8.55 -28.19
CA GLY A 186 -33.86 8.71 -29.62
C GLY A 186 -32.94 7.82 -30.47
N GLU A 187 -33.30 7.73 -31.75
CA GLU A 187 -32.64 6.81 -32.69
C GLU A 187 -31.15 7.12 -32.91
N GLN A 188 -30.74 8.38 -32.74
CA GLN A 188 -29.34 8.79 -32.85
C GLN A 188 -28.42 8.11 -31.86
N TRP A 189 -28.95 7.63 -30.73
CA TRP A 189 -28.20 6.86 -29.70
C TRP A 189 -28.37 5.34 -29.84
N GLY A 190 -29.12 4.91 -30.84
CA GLY A 190 -29.41 3.48 -31.05
C GLY A 190 -28.30 2.73 -31.78
N CYS A 191 -28.31 1.41 -31.67
CA CYS A 191 -27.37 0.52 -32.38
C CYS A 191 -27.63 0.43 -33.91
N GLY A 192 -28.67 1.05 -34.42
CA GLY A 192 -29.08 1.00 -35.86
C GLY A 192 -29.59 -0.38 -36.31
N LYS A 193 -29.74 -1.35 -35.41
CA LYS A 193 -30.24 -2.69 -35.75
C LYS A 193 -31.76 -2.70 -35.80
N PRO A 194 -32.38 -3.44 -36.77
CA PRO A 194 -33.82 -3.69 -36.72
C PRO A 194 -34.22 -4.36 -35.42
N GLY A 195 -35.29 -3.90 -34.79
CA GLY A 195 -35.77 -4.46 -33.50
C GLY A 195 -35.10 -3.87 -32.26
N CYS A 196 -34.33 -2.77 -32.34
CA CYS A 196 -33.86 -2.04 -31.19
C CYS A 196 -35.03 -1.59 -30.31
N THR A 197 -35.11 -2.09 -29.10
CA THR A 197 -36.17 -1.85 -28.11
C THR A 197 -35.61 -1.76 -26.70
N VAL A 198 -36.43 -1.51 -25.69
CA VAL A 198 -36.06 -1.60 -24.27
C VAL A 198 -35.43 -2.99 -23.98
N GLY A 199 -34.32 -2.98 -23.21
CA GLY A 199 -33.49 -4.16 -22.99
C GLY A 199 -32.39 -4.40 -24.02
N CYS A 200 -32.26 -3.51 -25.05
CA CYS A 200 -31.11 -3.56 -25.96
C CYS A 200 -29.86 -2.96 -25.26
N ASP A 201 -28.72 -3.58 -25.47
CA ASP A 201 -27.43 -3.13 -24.89
C ASP A 201 -26.88 -1.81 -25.42
N CYS A 202 -27.62 -1.13 -26.31
CA CYS A 202 -27.22 0.17 -26.83
C CYS A 202 -27.65 1.32 -25.92
N ASP A 203 -27.12 2.52 -26.18
CA ASP A 203 -27.35 3.72 -25.37
C ASP A 203 -28.68 4.47 -25.68
N ARG A 204 -29.57 3.86 -26.50
CA ARG A 204 -30.88 4.46 -26.82
C ARG A 204 -31.84 4.44 -25.65
N TYR A 205 -32.07 3.24 -25.10
CA TYR A 205 -32.96 3.04 -23.96
C TYR A 205 -32.12 2.90 -22.68
N ILE A 206 -31.96 3.99 -21.98
CA ILE A 206 -31.17 4.01 -20.77
C ILE A 206 -32.07 3.82 -19.56
N GLU A 207 -31.75 2.83 -18.71
CA GLU A 207 -32.36 2.71 -17.39
C GLU A 207 -31.98 3.91 -16.53
N VAL A 208 -32.98 4.69 -16.08
CA VAL A 208 -32.79 5.85 -15.22
C VAL A 208 -33.12 5.55 -13.78
N TRP A 209 -34.09 4.68 -13.51
CA TRP A 209 -34.55 4.40 -12.15
C TRP A 209 -34.96 2.96 -11.97
N ASN A 210 -34.53 2.31 -10.89
CA ASN A 210 -34.97 0.99 -10.46
C ASN A 210 -35.76 1.10 -9.16
N ILE A 211 -36.97 0.55 -9.10
CA ILE A 211 -37.85 0.52 -7.94
C ILE A 211 -37.99 -0.92 -7.48
N VAL A 212 -37.33 -1.27 -6.39
CA VAL A 212 -37.32 -2.61 -5.83
C VAL A 212 -38.41 -2.77 -4.78
N PHE A 213 -39.24 -3.78 -4.94
CA PHE A 213 -40.28 -4.19 -4.02
C PHE A 213 -39.75 -5.27 -3.08
N SER A 214 -39.00 -4.85 -2.09
CA SER A 214 -38.32 -5.73 -1.15
C SER A 214 -39.32 -6.41 -0.22
N GLN A 215 -39.65 -7.64 -0.52
CA GLN A 215 -40.67 -8.42 0.18
C GLN A 215 -40.20 -9.82 0.59
N PHE A 216 -39.02 -10.25 0.14
CA PHE A 216 -38.44 -11.54 0.47
C PHE A 216 -37.08 -11.36 1.14
N ASP A 217 -36.67 -12.39 1.89
CA ASP A 217 -35.34 -12.55 2.44
C ASP A 217 -34.71 -13.79 1.79
N ASN A 218 -33.54 -13.63 1.20
CA ASN A 218 -32.75 -14.68 0.55
C ASN A 218 -31.68 -15.21 1.52
N ASP A 219 -31.65 -16.51 1.77
CA ASP A 219 -30.65 -17.16 2.63
C ASP A 219 -29.24 -17.27 1.98
N GLY A 220 -29.10 -16.87 0.71
CA GLY A 220 -27.87 -16.98 -0.07
C GLY A 220 -27.74 -18.31 -0.82
N GLU A 221 -28.65 -19.27 -0.59
CA GLU A 221 -28.71 -20.56 -1.29
C GLU A 221 -29.87 -20.62 -2.32
N GLY A 222 -30.56 -19.48 -2.49
CA GLY A 222 -31.65 -19.32 -3.44
C GLY A 222 -33.05 -19.67 -2.85
N HIS A 223 -33.19 -19.82 -1.55
CA HIS A 223 -34.46 -19.96 -0.89
C HIS A 223 -34.97 -18.59 -0.40
N TYR A 224 -36.22 -18.30 -0.72
CA TYR A 224 -36.83 -17.01 -0.39
C TYR A 224 -37.92 -17.24 0.68
N THR A 225 -37.83 -16.45 1.76
CA THR A 225 -38.87 -16.35 2.79
C THR A 225 -39.48 -14.95 2.77
N GLU A 226 -40.78 -14.82 3.04
CA GLU A 226 -41.40 -13.49 3.09
C GLU A 226 -40.86 -12.69 4.28
N LEU A 227 -40.49 -11.42 4.03
CA LEU A 227 -40.15 -10.48 5.09
C LEU A 227 -41.37 -10.19 5.95
N LYS A 228 -41.13 -9.89 7.24
CA LYS A 228 -42.19 -9.48 8.19
C LYS A 228 -42.91 -8.24 7.75
N GLN A 229 -42.22 -7.35 7.05
CA GLN A 229 -42.74 -6.11 6.50
C GLN A 229 -42.34 -5.97 5.03
N LYS A 230 -43.20 -5.36 4.24
CA LYS A 230 -42.89 -5.01 2.86
C LYS A 230 -42.20 -3.68 2.80
N ASN A 231 -41.09 -3.60 2.09
CA ASN A 231 -40.25 -2.41 2.02
C ASN A 231 -40.12 -1.92 0.59
N ILE A 232 -39.79 -0.65 0.42
CA ILE A 232 -39.36 -0.04 -0.84
C ILE A 232 -37.89 0.30 -0.74
N ASP A 233 -37.14 -0.15 -1.73
CA ASP A 233 -35.78 0.25 -2.04
C ASP A 233 -35.78 0.82 -3.45
N THR A 234 -35.23 2.02 -3.65
CA THR A 234 -35.08 2.56 -5.00
C THR A 234 -33.66 3.02 -5.27
N GLY A 235 -33.23 2.86 -6.52
CA GLY A 235 -31.95 3.35 -6.97
C GLY A 235 -32.04 4.04 -8.31
N MET A 236 -31.75 5.37 -8.33
CA MET A 236 -31.62 6.15 -9.54
C MET A 236 -30.21 6.69 -9.64
N GLY A 237 -29.50 6.34 -10.72
CA GLY A 237 -28.16 6.89 -10.98
C GLY A 237 -28.24 8.38 -11.29
N LEU A 238 -27.67 9.23 -10.43
CA LEU A 238 -27.70 10.68 -10.61
C LEU A 238 -27.04 11.09 -11.92
N GLU A 239 -25.89 10.52 -12.25
CA GLU A 239 -25.18 10.82 -13.50
C GLU A 239 -25.97 10.38 -14.73
N ARG A 240 -26.71 9.25 -14.66
CA ARG A 240 -27.58 8.79 -15.75
C ARG A 240 -28.77 9.75 -15.96
N LEU A 241 -29.40 10.17 -14.88
CA LEU A 241 -30.47 11.18 -14.96
C LEU A 241 -29.95 12.50 -15.54
N ALA A 242 -28.74 12.94 -15.10
CA ALA A 242 -28.10 14.14 -15.64
C ALA A 242 -27.79 14.01 -17.14
N CYS A 243 -27.31 12.85 -17.62
CA CYS A 243 -27.12 12.59 -19.05
C CYS A 243 -28.40 12.78 -19.85
N VAL A 244 -29.51 12.28 -19.33
CA VAL A 244 -30.84 12.41 -19.98
C VAL A 244 -31.28 13.88 -19.98
N CYS A 245 -31.18 14.59 -18.87
CA CYS A 245 -31.63 15.97 -18.73
C CYS A 245 -30.79 16.96 -19.54
N GLN A 246 -29.50 16.72 -19.65
CA GLN A 246 -28.55 17.56 -20.37
C GLN A 246 -28.46 17.18 -21.87
N ASP A 247 -29.03 16.02 -22.24
CA ASP A 247 -28.98 15.43 -23.62
C ASP A 247 -27.55 15.33 -24.14
N VAL A 248 -26.67 14.71 -23.29
CA VAL A 248 -25.24 14.52 -23.58
C VAL A 248 -24.94 13.07 -23.90
N ALA A 249 -23.81 12.80 -24.58
CA ALA A 249 -23.46 11.50 -25.11
C ALA A 249 -23.19 10.47 -24.01
N SER A 250 -22.44 10.84 -22.99
CA SER A 250 -22.01 9.96 -21.93
C SER A 250 -22.05 10.65 -20.56
N LEU A 251 -21.88 9.87 -19.50
CA LEU A 251 -21.75 10.41 -18.15
C LEU A 251 -20.53 11.32 -17.99
N PHE A 252 -19.50 11.17 -18.84
CA PHE A 252 -18.32 12.03 -18.87
C PHE A 252 -18.58 13.41 -19.46
N ASP A 253 -19.68 13.57 -20.16
CA ASP A 253 -20.11 14.85 -20.78
C ASP A 253 -21.08 15.62 -19.88
N VAL A 254 -21.43 15.06 -18.71
CA VAL A 254 -22.23 15.76 -17.69
C VAL A 254 -21.42 16.91 -17.11
N ASP A 255 -22.09 18.05 -16.85
CA ASP A 255 -21.48 19.34 -16.48
C ASP A 255 -20.34 19.25 -15.45
N THR A 256 -20.59 18.72 -14.26
CA THR A 256 -19.56 18.61 -13.19
C THR A 256 -18.44 17.64 -13.56
N VAL A 257 -18.77 16.54 -14.25
CA VAL A 257 -17.79 15.53 -14.69
C VAL A 257 -16.93 16.09 -15.83
N MET A 258 -17.56 16.86 -16.74
CA MET A 258 -16.85 17.53 -17.84
C MET A 258 -15.85 18.57 -17.31
N ASN A 259 -16.16 19.28 -16.22
CA ASN A 259 -15.21 20.19 -15.58
C ASN A 259 -13.94 19.48 -15.13
N ILE A 260 -14.05 18.26 -14.58
CA ILE A 260 -12.92 17.43 -14.22
C ILE A 260 -12.16 17.00 -15.47
N THR A 261 -12.86 16.52 -16.51
CA THR A 261 -12.26 16.15 -17.81
C THR A 261 -11.51 17.32 -18.44
N ASN A 262 -12.07 18.53 -18.38
CA ASN A 262 -11.41 19.74 -18.87
C ASN A 262 -10.12 20.06 -18.10
N LYS A 263 -10.11 19.85 -16.77
CA LYS A 263 -8.90 20.01 -15.96
C LYS A 263 -7.82 18.99 -16.34
N VAL A 264 -8.19 17.74 -16.58
CA VAL A 264 -7.27 16.72 -17.10
C VAL A 264 -6.74 17.13 -18.48
N SER A 265 -7.60 17.62 -19.39
CA SER A 265 -7.21 18.13 -20.72
C SER A 265 -6.22 19.29 -20.63
N GLU A 266 -6.45 20.23 -19.70
CA GLU A 266 -5.55 21.37 -19.45
C GLU A 266 -4.14 20.89 -19.06
N ILE A 267 -4.05 19.97 -18.10
CA ILE A 267 -2.77 19.48 -17.58
C ILE A 267 -2.04 18.62 -18.61
N THR A 268 -2.76 17.74 -19.30
CA THR A 268 -2.19 16.80 -20.27
C THR A 268 -1.95 17.41 -21.66
N HIS A 269 -2.49 18.60 -21.92
CA HIS A 269 -2.53 19.24 -23.26
C HIS A 269 -3.20 18.36 -24.34
N ALA A 270 -4.02 17.37 -23.93
CA ALA A 270 -4.81 16.53 -24.81
C ALA A 270 -6.23 17.10 -24.90
N HIS A 271 -6.81 17.19 -26.12
CA HIS A 271 -8.16 17.73 -26.28
C HIS A 271 -9.18 16.61 -26.38
N TYR A 272 -10.24 16.72 -25.56
CA TYR A 272 -11.39 15.81 -25.62
C TYR A 272 -12.12 15.96 -26.97
N GLY A 273 -12.39 14.82 -27.62
CA GLY A 273 -12.93 14.77 -28.97
C GLY A 273 -11.87 14.76 -30.09
N GLU A 274 -10.59 14.80 -29.77
CA GLU A 274 -9.51 14.79 -30.77
C GLU A 274 -9.30 13.41 -31.40
N THR A 275 -9.19 12.37 -30.56
CA THR A 275 -9.11 10.97 -30.99
C THR A 275 -9.75 10.05 -29.94
N ALA A 276 -10.32 8.93 -30.39
CA ALA A 276 -10.91 7.94 -29.48
C ALA A 276 -9.95 7.47 -28.38
N ALA A 277 -8.66 7.28 -28.70
CA ALA A 277 -7.66 6.84 -27.72
C ALA A 277 -7.36 7.90 -26.64
N LYS A 278 -7.33 9.19 -27.04
CA LYS A 278 -7.18 10.30 -26.08
C LYS A 278 -8.42 10.43 -25.21
N ASP A 279 -9.60 10.30 -25.79
CA ASP A 279 -10.88 10.38 -25.08
C ASP A 279 -10.97 9.27 -24.02
N VAL A 280 -10.59 8.04 -24.35
CA VAL A 280 -10.52 6.94 -23.38
C VAL A 280 -9.60 7.30 -22.23
N SER A 281 -8.40 7.79 -22.51
CA SER A 281 -7.44 8.16 -21.45
C SER A 281 -7.96 9.30 -20.57
N LEU A 282 -8.56 10.32 -21.15
CA LEU A 282 -9.15 11.45 -20.41
C LEU A 282 -10.32 10.98 -19.51
N ARG A 283 -11.19 10.11 -20.03
CA ARG A 283 -12.30 9.53 -19.27
C ARG A 283 -11.83 8.65 -18.13
N VAL A 284 -10.84 7.77 -18.38
CA VAL A 284 -10.25 6.90 -17.34
C VAL A 284 -9.65 7.73 -16.21
N ILE A 285 -8.86 8.76 -16.53
CA ILE A 285 -8.28 9.63 -15.51
C ILE A 285 -9.38 10.32 -14.70
N THR A 286 -10.38 10.86 -15.37
CA THR A 286 -11.52 11.56 -14.75
C THR A 286 -12.29 10.66 -13.80
N ASP A 287 -12.67 9.47 -14.24
CA ASP A 287 -13.39 8.49 -13.42
C ASP A 287 -12.58 8.06 -12.19
N HIS A 288 -11.32 7.71 -12.42
CA HIS A 288 -10.50 7.12 -11.38
C HIS A 288 -10.07 8.14 -10.33
N ILE A 289 -9.78 9.37 -10.72
CA ILE A 289 -9.46 10.42 -9.73
C ILE A 289 -10.70 10.83 -8.91
N ARG A 290 -11.89 10.86 -9.54
CA ARG A 290 -13.15 11.07 -8.85
C ARG A 290 -13.38 9.96 -7.81
N SER A 291 -13.25 8.70 -8.22
CA SER A 291 -13.36 7.54 -7.34
C SER A 291 -12.35 7.57 -6.19
N ALA A 292 -11.09 7.82 -6.49
CA ALA A 292 -10.00 7.85 -5.51
C ALA A 292 -10.20 8.96 -4.47
N THR A 293 -10.63 10.14 -4.89
CA THR A 293 -10.90 11.29 -4.01
C THR A 293 -11.93 10.94 -2.94
N PHE A 294 -13.06 10.36 -3.33
CA PHE A 294 -14.10 9.94 -2.38
C PHE A 294 -13.67 8.76 -1.50
N MET A 295 -12.98 7.76 -2.06
CA MET A 295 -12.49 6.63 -1.29
C MET A 295 -11.51 7.07 -0.20
N ILE A 296 -10.58 7.97 -0.52
CA ILE A 296 -9.59 8.48 0.44
C ILE A 296 -10.28 9.36 1.50
N CYS A 297 -11.23 10.19 1.09
CA CYS A 297 -12.02 10.99 2.02
C CYS A 297 -12.71 10.11 3.08
N ASP A 298 -13.24 8.97 2.67
CA ASP A 298 -13.88 8.00 3.55
C ASP A 298 -12.90 7.08 4.32
N GLY A 299 -11.57 7.29 4.17
CA GLY A 299 -10.54 6.63 4.96
C GLY A 299 -9.90 5.41 4.31
N VAL A 300 -10.14 5.15 3.02
CA VAL A 300 -9.42 4.08 2.30
C VAL A 300 -8.01 4.53 1.97
N LEU A 301 -7.02 3.70 2.29
CA LEU A 301 -5.62 3.92 1.94
C LEU A 301 -5.13 2.89 0.91
N PRO A 302 -4.21 3.27 0.00
CA PRO A 302 -3.63 2.33 -0.96
C PRO A 302 -2.91 1.17 -0.25
N SER A 303 -3.29 -0.06 -0.59
CA SER A 303 -2.67 -1.27 -0.03
C SER A 303 -2.57 -2.38 -1.08
N ASN A 304 -2.03 -3.54 -0.70
CA ASN A 304 -1.90 -4.70 -1.60
C ASN A 304 -3.13 -5.62 -1.59
N GLU A 305 -4.06 -5.43 -0.68
CA GLU A 305 -5.22 -6.30 -0.51
C GLU A 305 -6.49 -5.48 -0.22
N GLY A 306 -7.63 -6.11 -0.44
CA GLY A 306 -8.94 -5.56 -0.10
C GLY A 306 -9.26 -4.23 -0.79
N ARG A 307 -9.95 -3.34 -0.09
CA ARG A 307 -10.37 -2.04 -0.64
C ARG A 307 -9.23 -1.10 -0.99
N GLY A 308 -8.12 -1.20 -0.28
CA GLY A 308 -6.92 -0.43 -0.59
C GLY A 308 -6.23 -0.85 -1.88
N TYR A 309 -6.36 -2.14 -2.26
CA TYR A 309 -5.91 -2.61 -3.58
C TYR A 309 -6.75 -1.98 -4.70
N VAL A 310 -8.08 -1.89 -4.52
CA VAL A 310 -8.96 -1.21 -5.48
C VAL A 310 -8.51 0.24 -5.69
N LEU A 311 -8.32 0.99 -4.61
CA LEU A 311 -7.85 2.38 -4.67
C LEU A 311 -6.49 2.48 -5.40
N ARG A 312 -5.56 1.62 -5.05
CA ARG A 312 -4.24 1.57 -5.70
C ARG A 312 -4.34 1.28 -7.20
N ARG A 313 -5.18 0.32 -7.58
CA ARG A 313 -5.44 -0.02 -8.98
C ARG A 313 -5.94 1.19 -9.76
N LEU A 314 -6.92 1.91 -9.22
CA LEU A 314 -7.49 3.11 -9.86
C LEU A 314 -6.41 4.20 -10.04
N LEU A 315 -5.67 4.55 -9.01
CA LEU A 315 -4.62 5.56 -9.08
C LEU A 315 -3.52 5.20 -10.08
N ARG A 316 -3.06 3.95 -10.09
CA ARG A 316 -2.01 3.49 -11.02
C ARG A 316 -2.49 3.43 -12.46
N ARG A 317 -3.74 3.03 -12.67
CA ARG A 317 -4.34 3.03 -14.01
C ARG A 317 -4.48 4.47 -14.53
N ALA A 318 -4.94 5.40 -13.70
CA ALA A 318 -5.00 6.83 -14.06
C ALA A 318 -3.61 7.41 -14.37
N ALA A 319 -2.60 7.11 -13.54
CA ALA A 319 -1.22 7.54 -13.77
C ALA A 319 -0.64 7.01 -15.09
N ARG A 320 -0.91 5.72 -15.42
CA ARG A 320 -0.53 5.15 -16.72
C ARG A 320 -1.17 5.90 -17.88
N HIS A 321 -2.48 6.18 -17.81
CA HIS A 321 -3.15 6.94 -18.86
C HIS A 321 -2.60 8.38 -18.99
N GLY A 322 -2.15 8.99 -17.90
CA GLY A 322 -1.38 10.23 -17.93
C GLY A 322 -0.08 10.10 -18.73
N LYS A 323 0.67 9.01 -18.51
CA LYS A 323 1.88 8.72 -19.31
C LYS A 323 1.57 8.54 -20.80
N LEU A 324 0.47 7.85 -21.14
CA LEU A 324 0.03 7.70 -22.54
C LEU A 324 -0.32 9.04 -23.19
N LEU A 325 -0.75 10.03 -22.41
CA LEU A 325 -0.99 11.41 -22.85
C LEU A 325 0.27 12.29 -22.81
N GLY A 326 1.42 11.75 -22.38
CA GLY A 326 2.73 12.43 -22.38
C GLY A 326 3.09 13.14 -21.08
N VAL A 327 2.31 12.99 -20.01
CA VAL A 327 2.63 13.56 -18.68
C VAL A 327 3.68 12.72 -17.99
N ASN A 328 4.79 13.35 -17.57
CA ASN A 328 5.91 12.65 -16.93
C ASN A 328 6.00 12.89 -15.43
N GLU A 329 5.41 13.96 -14.94
CA GLU A 329 5.38 14.32 -13.52
C GLU A 329 4.07 13.93 -12.88
N PRO A 330 4.01 13.71 -11.56
CA PRO A 330 2.77 13.51 -10.83
C PRO A 330 1.82 14.70 -11.03
N PHE A 331 0.54 14.41 -11.33
CA PHE A 331 -0.46 15.44 -11.65
C PHE A 331 -1.86 15.14 -11.11
N LEU A 332 -2.15 13.90 -10.75
CA LEU A 332 -3.49 13.50 -10.30
C LEU A 332 -3.96 14.29 -9.07
N TYR A 333 -3.04 14.69 -8.21
CA TYR A 333 -3.33 15.52 -7.04
C TYR A 333 -3.85 16.92 -7.42
N GLU A 334 -3.48 17.45 -8.57
CA GLU A 334 -3.99 18.75 -9.07
C GLU A 334 -5.42 18.62 -9.60
N VAL A 335 -5.74 17.49 -10.24
CA VAL A 335 -7.10 17.20 -10.70
C VAL A 335 -8.04 16.99 -9.51
N CYS A 336 -7.56 16.43 -8.41
CA CYS A 336 -8.31 16.19 -7.19
C CYS A 336 -8.98 17.47 -6.64
N ASP A 337 -8.32 18.64 -6.72
CA ASP A 337 -8.91 19.91 -6.27
C ASP A 337 -10.18 20.26 -7.06
N THR A 338 -10.20 19.98 -8.36
CA THR A 338 -11.41 20.17 -9.19
C THR A 338 -12.52 19.21 -8.76
N VAL A 339 -12.19 17.93 -8.47
CA VAL A 339 -13.18 16.97 -7.95
C VAL A 339 -13.80 17.50 -6.65
N ILE A 340 -12.99 18.01 -5.75
CA ILE A 340 -13.43 18.58 -4.47
C ILE A 340 -14.35 19.78 -4.72
N HIS A 341 -13.92 20.71 -5.55
CA HIS A 341 -14.69 21.93 -5.87
C HIS A 341 -16.08 21.62 -6.43
N GLU A 342 -16.19 20.66 -7.34
CA GLU A 342 -17.47 20.28 -7.96
C GLU A 342 -18.43 19.58 -6.99
N ASN A 343 -17.92 19.03 -5.86
CA ASN A 343 -18.71 18.20 -4.95
C ASN A 343 -18.82 18.78 -3.52
N GLU A 344 -18.00 19.74 -3.11
CA GLU A 344 -17.95 20.27 -1.73
C GLU A 344 -19.26 20.86 -1.21
N GLY A 345 -20.13 21.32 -2.13
CA GLY A 345 -21.46 21.85 -1.76
C GLY A 345 -22.38 20.80 -1.12
N HIS A 346 -22.20 19.52 -1.47
CA HIS A 346 -22.98 18.41 -0.90
C HIS A 346 -22.14 17.53 0.04
N TYR A 347 -20.82 17.47 -0.18
CA TYR A 347 -19.86 16.70 0.59
C TYR A 347 -18.77 17.63 1.16
N PRO A 348 -19.07 18.46 2.17
CA PRO A 348 -18.14 19.45 2.73
C PRO A 348 -16.88 18.81 3.30
N GLU A 349 -16.97 17.55 3.75
CA GLU A 349 -15.84 16.77 4.25
C GLU A 349 -14.68 16.60 3.23
N LEU A 350 -14.98 16.72 1.93
CA LEU A 350 -13.95 16.70 0.89
C LEU A 350 -13.00 17.91 1.03
N ARG A 351 -13.56 19.10 1.26
CA ARG A 351 -12.77 20.32 1.46
C ARG A 351 -12.05 20.31 2.79
N GLU A 352 -12.69 19.83 3.84
CA GLU A 352 -12.09 19.71 5.17
C GLU A 352 -10.86 18.79 5.18
N ARG A 353 -10.86 17.73 4.35
CA ARG A 353 -9.78 16.73 4.25
C ARG A 353 -8.90 16.89 3.00
N GLN A 354 -8.99 18.01 2.29
CA GLN A 354 -8.29 18.22 1.02
C GLN A 354 -6.79 17.93 1.10
N ASP A 355 -6.09 18.50 2.08
CA ASP A 355 -4.64 18.34 2.24
C ASP A 355 -4.26 16.86 2.42
N TYR A 356 -5.06 16.13 3.19
CA TYR A 356 -4.89 14.70 3.40
C TYR A 356 -5.10 13.91 2.11
N ILE A 357 -6.22 14.14 1.41
CA ILE A 357 -6.57 13.45 0.16
C ILE A 357 -5.47 13.69 -0.89
N THR A 358 -5.09 14.93 -1.08
CA THR A 358 -4.06 15.36 -2.02
C THR A 358 -2.70 14.72 -1.72
N LYS A 359 -2.31 14.66 -0.44
CA LYS A 359 -1.04 14.05 -0.01
C LYS A 359 -1.02 12.55 -0.28
N VAL A 360 -2.13 11.83 -0.04
CA VAL A 360 -2.24 10.38 -0.31
C VAL A 360 -2.12 10.10 -1.81
N ILE A 361 -2.89 10.82 -2.64
CA ILE A 361 -2.86 10.68 -4.10
C ILE A 361 -1.45 10.92 -4.63
N ARG A 362 -0.86 12.06 -4.26
CA ARG A 362 0.48 12.44 -4.70
C ARG A 362 1.54 11.40 -4.29
N THR A 363 1.50 10.92 -3.06
CA THR A 363 2.47 9.93 -2.56
C THR A 363 2.38 8.60 -3.32
N GLU A 364 1.17 8.09 -3.61
CA GLU A 364 1.02 6.84 -4.37
C GLU A 364 1.45 7.04 -5.83
N GLU A 365 1.13 8.19 -6.44
CA GLU A 365 1.55 8.53 -7.79
C GLU A 365 3.08 8.68 -7.91
N GLU A 366 3.74 9.40 -6.99
CA GLU A 366 5.19 9.53 -6.91
C GLU A 366 5.89 8.17 -6.73
N ASN A 367 5.34 7.30 -5.87
CA ASN A 367 5.88 5.96 -5.65
C ASN A 367 5.73 5.08 -6.90
N PHE A 368 4.63 5.18 -7.62
CA PHE A 368 4.43 4.45 -8.86
C PHE A 368 5.30 5.01 -9.98
N SER A 369 5.48 6.33 -10.08
CA SER A 369 6.34 6.98 -11.08
C SER A 369 7.79 6.54 -11.00
N LYS A 370 8.31 6.18 -9.81
CA LYS A 370 9.65 5.62 -9.66
C LYS A 370 9.84 4.26 -10.34
N THR A 371 8.79 3.50 -10.49
CA THR A 371 8.84 2.12 -10.99
C THR A 371 8.20 1.95 -12.36
N ILE A 372 7.27 2.86 -12.77
CA ILE A 372 6.51 2.71 -14.01
C ILE A 372 7.39 2.71 -15.26
N ASP A 373 8.35 3.64 -15.37
CA ASP A 373 9.19 3.75 -16.57
C ASP A 373 10.11 2.50 -16.74
N GLY A 374 10.59 1.98 -15.60
CA GLY A 374 11.33 0.71 -15.57
C GLY A 374 10.45 -0.49 -15.92
N GLY A 375 9.26 -0.53 -15.35
CA GLY A 375 8.28 -1.60 -15.57
C GLY A 375 7.75 -1.62 -17.00
N MET A 376 7.40 -0.47 -17.58
CA MET A 376 6.96 -0.35 -18.98
C MET A 376 8.02 -0.86 -19.95
N ARG A 377 9.27 -0.46 -19.78
CA ARG A 377 10.37 -0.92 -20.64
C ARG A 377 10.57 -2.44 -20.53
N ILE A 378 10.49 -3.00 -19.33
CA ILE A 378 10.61 -4.45 -19.14
C ILE A 378 9.39 -5.19 -19.68
N PHE A 379 8.20 -4.61 -19.56
CA PHE A 379 7.00 -5.13 -20.20
C PHE A 379 7.18 -5.21 -21.73
N ASP A 380 7.67 -4.15 -22.36
CA ASP A 380 7.91 -4.10 -23.80
C ASP A 380 8.95 -5.14 -24.23
N ASP A 381 10.03 -5.33 -23.47
CA ASP A 381 11.05 -6.35 -23.69
C ASP A 381 10.46 -7.76 -23.59
N MET A 382 9.67 -8.04 -22.54
CA MET A 382 8.99 -9.32 -22.35
C MET A 382 7.98 -9.60 -23.46
N LEU A 383 7.15 -8.61 -23.79
CA LEU A 383 6.15 -8.69 -24.83
C LEU A 383 6.79 -8.97 -26.20
N SER A 384 7.89 -8.28 -26.53
CA SER A 384 8.65 -8.50 -27.73
C SER A 384 9.20 -9.92 -27.79
N GLY A 385 9.72 -10.43 -26.68
CA GLY A 385 10.20 -11.81 -26.56
C GLY A 385 9.11 -12.86 -26.79
N HIS A 386 7.89 -12.62 -26.30
CA HIS A 386 6.73 -13.50 -26.57
C HIS A 386 6.29 -13.42 -28.04
N LYS A 387 6.22 -12.22 -28.62
CA LYS A 387 5.87 -12.01 -30.03
C LYS A 387 6.89 -12.65 -31.00
N GLU A 388 8.19 -12.55 -30.72
CA GLU A 388 9.25 -13.18 -31.51
C GLU A 388 9.13 -14.72 -31.53
N LYS A 389 8.65 -15.32 -30.42
CA LYS A 389 8.38 -16.75 -30.32
C LYS A 389 7.04 -17.18 -30.91
N GLY A 390 6.21 -16.22 -31.36
CA GLY A 390 4.87 -16.50 -31.88
C GLY A 390 3.87 -16.90 -30.79
N GLU A 391 4.14 -16.61 -29.54
CA GLU A 391 3.26 -16.92 -28.42
C GLU A 391 2.08 -15.94 -28.40
N GLN A 392 0.87 -16.43 -28.11
CA GLN A 392 -0.33 -15.62 -27.99
C GLN A 392 -0.73 -15.39 -26.51
N VAL A 393 0.03 -15.99 -25.59
CA VAL A 393 -0.20 -15.93 -24.16
C VAL A 393 1.04 -15.36 -23.48
N PHE A 394 0.86 -14.26 -22.77
CA PHE A 394 1.88 -13.66 -21.90
C PHE A 394 2.02 -14.51 -20.63
N SER A 395 3.25 -14.87 -20.25
CA SER A 395 3.49 -15.83 -19.18
C SER A 395 3.04 -15.29 -17.82
N GLY A 396 2.45 -16.16 -16.99
CA GLY A 396 2.09 -15.81 -15.61
C GLY A 396 3.32 -15.46 -14.74
N ALA A 397 4.51 -15.99 -15.08
CA ALA A 397 5.76 -15.66 -14.38
C ALA A 397 6.22 -14.23 -14.69
N ASP A 398 6.10 -13.78 -15.93
CA ASP A 398 6.42 -12.41 -16.31
C ASP A 398 5.41 -11.43 -15.74
N ALA A 399 4.12 -11.78 -15.74
CA ALA A 399 3.08 -11.00 -15.08
C ALA A 399 3.33 -10.89 -13.56
N PHE A 400 3.74 -11.98 -12.91
CA PHE A 400 4.10 -11.99 -11.49
C PHE A 400 5.33 -11.12 -11.21
N LYS A 401 6.33 -11.13 -12.07
CA LYS A 401 7.52 -10.28 -11.94
C LYS A 401 7.17 -8.80 -12.06
N LEU A 402 6.28 -8.43 -12.99
CA LEU A 402 5.76 -7.06 -13.10
C LEU A 402 5.00 -6.65 -11.83
N TYR A 403 4.20 -7.55 -11.27
CA TYR A 403 3.46 -7.31 -10.03
C TYR A 403 4.38 -7.16 -8.81
N ASP A 404 5.25 -8.15 -8.58
CA ASP A 404 6.06 -8.26 -7.36
C ASP A 404 7.20 -7.23 -7.32
N THR A 405 7.89 -7.03 -8.44
CA THR A 405 9.09 -6.18 -8.52
C THR A 405 8.78 -4.73 -8.90
N TYR A 406 7.85 -4.52 -9.83
CA TYR A 406 7.56 -3.19 -10.38
C TYR A 406 6.21 -2.62 -9.89
N GLY A 407 5.46 -3.39 -9.11
CA GLY A 407 4.21 -2.95 -8.53
C GLY A 407 3.09 -2.71 -9.54
N PHE A 408 3.13 -3.37 -10.72
CA PHE A 408 2.02 -3.34 -11.66
C PHE A 408 0.89 -4.23 -11.16
N PRO A 409 -0.31 -3.70 -10.91
CA PRO A 409 -1.47 -4.54 -10.63
C PRO A 409 -1.66 -5.53 -11.77
N ILE A 410 -2.08 -6.77 -11.45
CA ILE A 410 -2.27 -7.81 -12.48
C ILE A 410 -3.26 -7.36 -13.56
N ASP A 411 -4.32 -6.67 -13.16
CA ASP A 411 -5.33 -6.16 -14.08
C ASP A 411 -4.74 -5.14 -15.07
N LEU A 412 -3.81 -4.28 -14.62
CA LEU A 412 -3.09 -3.36 -15.50
C LEU A 412 -2.21 -4.11 -16.50
N THR A 413 -1.56 -5.19 -16.06
CA THR A 413 -0.78 -6.06 -16.96
C THR A 413 -1.68 -6.75 -17.98
N ILE A 414 -2.86 -7.24 -17.56
CA ILE A 414 -3.85 -7.86 -18.45
C ILE A 414 -4.29 -6.86 -19.53
N GLU A 415 -4.70 -5.65 -19.12
CA GLU A 415 -5.11 -4.58 -20.03
C GLU A 415 -4.02 -4.27 -21.07
N MET A 416 -2.77 -4.10 -20.62
CA MET A 416 -1.63 -3.82 -21.49
C MET A 416 -1.35 -4.95 -22.49
N VAL A 417 -1.53 -6.19 -22.09
CA VAL A 417 -1.34 -7.38 -22.92
C VAL A 417 -2.48 -7.52 -23.93
N GLU A 418 -3.73 -7.27 -23.50
CA GLU A 418 -4.92 -7.33 -24.36
C GLU A 418 -4.94 -6.22 -25.41
N GLU A 419 -4.45 -5.02 -25.09
CA GLU A 419 -4.20 -3.93 -26.07
C GLU A 419 -3.28 -4.41 -27.23
N GLN A 420 -2.47 -5.42 -26.99
CA GLN A 420 -1.54 -5.99 -27.96
C GLN A 420 -2.10 -7.26 -28.63
N GLY A 421 -3.37 -7.60 -28.39
CA GLY A 421 -4.06 -8.75 -28.97
C GLY A 421 -3.61 -10.11 -28.38
N MET A 422 -3.03 -10.12 -27.19
CA MET A 422 -2.60 -11.32 -26.49
C MET A 422 -3.43 -11.51 -25.20
N THR A 423 -3.29 -12.66 -24.54
CA THR A 423 -3.91 -12.97 -23.23
C THR A 423 -2.84 -13.25 -22.18
N VAL A 424 -3.20 -13.19 -20.88
CA VAL A 424 -2.28 -13.49 -19.77
C VAL A 424 -2.61 -14.85 -19.17
N ASP A 425 -1.60 -15.66 -18.83
CA ASP A 425 -1.76 -16.89 -18.05
C ASP A 425 -2.03 -16.55 -16.58
N GLN A 426 -3.29 -16.21 -16.29
CA GLN A 426 -3.75 -15.85 -14.95
C GLN A 426 -3.64 -17.01 -13.95
N LYS A 427 -3.74 -18.28 -14.41
CA LYS A 427 -3.63 -19.46 -13.53
C LYS A 427 -2.21 -19.60 -12.98
N ALA A 428 -1.21 -19.50 -13.84
CA ALA A 428 0.19 -19.52 -13.41
C ALA A 428 0.52 -18.33 -12.52
N PHE A 429 -0.01 -17.14 -12.78
CA PHE A 429 0.11 -15.98 -11.90
C PHE A 429 -0.46 -16.26 -10.50
N GLN A 430 -1.69 -16.78 -10.41
CA GLN A 430 -2.35 -17.10 -9.14
C GLN A 430 -1.58 -18.14 -8.34
N GLN A 431 -1.01 -19.15 -9.02
CA GLN A 431 -0.17 -20.15 -8.38
C GLN A 431 1.08 -19.52 -7.73
N LEU A 432 1.78 -18.64 -8.44
CA LEU A 432 2.95 -17.94 -7.91
C LEU A 432 2.61 -17.02 -6.73
N MET A 433 1.45 -16.36 -6.79
CA MET A 433 0.92 -15.57 -5.69
C MET A 433 0.66 -16.44 -4.44
N GLN A 434 0.08 -17.62 -4.64
CA GLN A 434 -0.17 -18.57 -3.56
C GLN A 434 1.14 -19.09 -2.95
N GLU A 435 2.12 -19.43 -3.77
CA GLU A 435 3.45 -19.85 -3.32
C GLU A 435 4.17 -18.76 -2.52
N GLN A 436 4.01 -17.49 -2.91
CA GLN A 436 4.55 -16.35 -2.17
C GLN A 436 3.87 -16.22 -0.79
N LYS A 437 2.54 -16.32 -0.73
CA LYS A 437 1.78 -16.30 0.53
C LYS A 437 2.18 -17.44 1.46
N GLU A 438 2.36 -18.65 0.91
CA GLU A 438 2.79 -19.81 1.69
C GLU A 438 4.23 -19.68 2.21
N ARG A 439 5.15 -19.12 1.40
CA ARG A 439 6.50 -18.80 1.84
C ARG A 439 6.51 -17.78 2.97
N ALA A 440 5.71 -16.72 2.86
CA ALA A 440 5.55 -15.72 3.90
C ALA A 440 4.94 -16.31 5.18
N ARG A 441 3.94 -17.22 5.05
CA ARG A 441 3.34 -17.94 6.17
C ARG A 441 4.35 -18.87 6.87
N LYS A 442 5.08 -19.69 6.10
CA LYS A 442 6.12 -20.59 6.63
C LYS A 442 7.27 -19.82 7.29
N ALA A 443 7.62 -18.63 6.77
CA ALA A 443 8.61 -17.77 7.40
C ALA A 443 8.12 -17.20 8.74
N ARG A 444 6.82 -16.89 8.89
CA ARG A 444 6.21 -16.52 10.17
C ARG A 444 6.15 -17.70 11.14
N GLU A 445 5.72 -18.87 10.65
CA GLU A 445 5.68 -20.12 11.44
C GLU A 445 7.08 -20.51 11.93
N ALA A 446 8.14 -20.29 11.13
CA ALA A 446 9.53 -20.52 11.52
C ALA A 446 10.07 -19.50 12.53
N LEU A 447 9.44 -18.33 12.66
CA LEU A 447 9.80 -17.27 13.62
C LEU A 447 9.11 -17.43 14.98
N GLY A 448 8.39 -18.54 15.24
CA GLY A 448 7.87 -18.87 16.55
C GLY A 448 6.36 -18.78 16.73
N ASP A 449 5.59 -18.79 15.65
CA ASP A 449 4.18 -19.15 15.74
C ASP A 449 4.09 -20.69 15.94
N LEU A 450 4.41 -21.13 17.15
CA LEU A 450 4.17 -22.49 17.63
C LEU A 450 2.66 -22.66 17.69
N GLY A 451 2.09 -22.97 16.53
CA GLY A 451 0.69 -23.35 16.42
C GLY A 451 0.37 -24.40 17.45
N TRP A 452 -0.63 -24.13 18.23
CA TRP A 452 -1.37 -24.95 19.17
C TRP A 452 -1.52 -26.40 18.72
N ALA A 453 -0.46 -27.19 18.78
CA ALA A 453 -0.50 -28.60 18.47
C ALA A 453 -0.59 -29.41 19.77
N GLY A 454 -1.80 -29.82 20.11
CA GLY A 454 -1.91 -31.21 20.47
C GLY A 454 -2.24 -31.58 21.87
N VAL A 455 -2.47 -30.69 22.87
CA VAL A 455 -3.04 -31.19 24.14
C VAL A 455 -4.46 -30.70 24.31
N GLU A 456 -5.43 -31.55 24.02
CA GLU A 456 -6.82 -31.32 24.38
C GLU A 456 -7.03 -31.73 25.84
N PHE A 457 -7.41 -30.76 26.66
CA PHE A 457 -7.82 -31.04 28.04
C PHE A 457 -9.29 -31.43 28.06
N GLY A 458 -9.64 -32.46 28.83
CA GLY A 458 -11.00 -32.88 29.04
C GLY A 458 -11.86 -31.76 29.66
N LYS A 459 -13.18 -31.95 29.62
CA LYS A 459 -14.15 -31.00 30.25
C LYS A 459 -14.03 -30.95 31.78
N ASP A 460 -13.35 -31.91 32.35
CA ASP A 460 -13.04 -32.08 33.79
C ASP A 460 -11.95 -31.12 34.28
N VAL A 461 -11.11 -30.58 33.39
CA VAL A 461 -10.12 -29.56 33.77
C VAL A 461 -10.80 -28.18 33.73
N PRO A 462 -10.91 -27.45 34.84
CA PRO A 462 -11.57 -26.17 34.92
C PRO A 462 -10.83 -25.06 34.13
N GLU A 463 -11.54 -23.98 33.83
CA GLU A 463 -10.88 -22.76 33.33
C GLU A 463 -9.99 -22.16 34.41
N THR A 464 -8.88 -21.56 34.00
CA THR A 464 -7.96 -20.88 34.92
C THR A 464 -8.43 -19.49 35.24
N GLU A 465 -8.58 -19.15 36.52
CA GLU A 465 -8.86 -17.78 36.96
C GLU A 465 -7.57 -16.94 36.87
N PHE A 466 -7.60 -15.88 36.08
CA PHE A 466 -6.48 -14.94 36.00
C PHE A 466 -6.58 -13.86 37.08
N VAL A 467 -5.68 -13.92 38.07
CA VAL A 467 -5.62 -12.95 39.18
C VAL A 467 -4.46 -11.97 39.08
N GLY A 468 -3.73 -11.99 37.97
CA GLY A 468 -2.47 -11.27 37.75
C GLY A 468 -2.60 -9.76 37.53
N TYR A 469 -3.81 -9.20 37.45
CA TYR A 469 -3.97 -7.74 37.49
C TYR A 469 -3.69 -7.15 38.89
N ALA A 470 -4.07 -7.88 39.93
CA ALA A 470 -3.92 -7.43 41.32
C ALA A 470 -2.76 -8.11 42.06
N ASN A 471 -2.40 -9.34 41.68
CA ASN A 471 -1.46 -10.15 42.40
C ASN A 471 -0.23 -10.49 41.56
N THR A 472 0.95 -10.38 42.13
CA THR A 472 2.22 -10.81 41.52
C THR A 472 2.67 -12.18 42.01
N ALA A 473 2.06 -12.67 43.07
CA ALA A 473 2.26 -14.00 43.61
C ALA A 473 0.99 -14.45 44.34
N ILE A 474 0.77 -15.78 44.35
CA ILE A 474 -0.30 -16.45 45.10
C ILE A 474 0.30 -17.76 45.72
N ASP A 475 -0.13 -18.15 46.89
CA ASP A 475 0.40 -19.29 47.61
C ASP A 475 -0.58 -20.47 47.76
N ASP A 476 -1.74 -20.38 47.16
CA ASP A 476 -2.86 -21.32 47.29
C ASP A 476 -3.41 -21.82 45.94
N ALA A 477 -2.62 -21.74 44.87
CA ALA A 477 -2.99 -22.27 43.57
C ALA A 477 -2.90 -23.82 43.56
N LYS A 478 -3.81 -24.48 42.83
CA LYS A 478 -3.82 -25.94 42.66
C LYS A 478 -3.43 -26.33 41.25
N ILE A 479 -2.59 -27.35 41.14
CA ILE A 479 -2.28 -27.97 39.84
C ILE A 479 -3.48 -28.79 39.38
N VAL A 480 -4.10 -28.36 38.27
CA VAL A 480 -5.29 -29.03 37.68
C VAL A 480 -4.92 -29.90 36.46
N ALA A 481 -3.75 -29.71 35.88
CA ALA A 481 -3.16 -30.60 34.89
C ALA A 481 -1.63 -30.45 34.82
N LEU A 482 -0.97 -31.56 34.51
CA LEU A 482 0.45 -31.62 34.16
C LEU A 482 0.58 -32.29 32.82
N VAL A 483 1.49 -31.79 31.95
CA VAL A 483 1.76 -32.37 30.64
C VAL A 483 3.26 -32.55 30.45
N VAL A 484 3.65 -33.71 29.98
CA VAL A 484 5.02 -34.08 29.61
C VAL A 484 4.98 -34.78 28.27
N GLU A 485 5.85 -34.39 27.34
CA GLU A 485 5.90 -34.96 25.98
C GLU A 485 4.52 -35.02 25.26
N ASN A 486 3.68 -34.01 25.49
CA ASN A 486 2.30 -33.88 24.97
C ASN A 486 1.27 -34.87 25.56
N GLU A 487 1.60 -35.60 26.63
CA GLU A 487 0.68 -36.47 27.36
C GLU A 487 0.41 -35.93 28.76
N GLN A 488 -0.81 -36.16 29.26
CA GLN A 488 -1.14 -35.79 30.65
C GLN A 488 -0.37 -36.71 31.60
N ALA A 489 0.19 -36.12 32.65
CA ALA A 489 1.00 -36.83 33.67
C ALA A 489 0.45 -36.56 35.07
N GLU A 490 0.65 -37.51 36.01
CA GLU A 490 0.32 -37.35 37.41
C GLU A 490 1.42 -36.64 38.21
N GLU A 491 2.66 -36.73 37.71
CA GLU A 491 3.84 -36.15 38.37
C GLU A 491 4.79 -35.57 37.32
N LEU A 492 5.46 -34.46 37.67
CA LEU A 492 6.57 -33.88 36.91
C LEU A 492 7.87 -34.06 37.70
N MET A 493 8.88 -34.61 37.04
CA MET A 493 10.17 -34.96 37.65
C MET A 493 11.24 -33.88 37.42
N PRO A 494 12.24 -33.75 38.31
CA PRO A 494 13.31 -32.77 38.15
C PRO A 494 14.12 -33.01 36.87
N GLY A 495 14.44 -31.89 36.20
CA GLY A 495 15.13 -31.88 34.90
C GLY A 495 14.23 -31.99 33.67
N VAL A 496 12.95 -32.30 33.85
CA VAL A 496 11.98 -32.48 32.77
C VAL A 496 11.34 -31.12 32.41
N GLU A 497 11.17 -30.87 31.14
CA GLU A 497 10.37 -29.80 30.60
C GLU A 497 8.91 -30.25 30.47
N GLY A 498 7.97 -29.35 30.76
CA GLY A 498 6.57 -29.71 30.76
C GLY A 498 5.66 -28.49 30.86
N ILE A 499 4.36 -28.75 30.95
CA ILE A 499 3.33 -27.73 31.09
C ILE A 499 2.61 -27.94 32.42
N VAL A 500 2.48 -26.87 33.20
CA VAL A 500 1.68 -26.83 34.41
C VAL A 500 0.44 -26.00 34.19
N VAL A 501 -0.75 -26.54 34.47
CA VAL A 501 -2.02 -25.80 34.43
C VAL A 501 -2.53 -25.64 35.85
N LEU A 502 -2.86 -24.41 36.21
CA LEU A 502 -3.35 -24.04 37.57
C LEU A 502 -4.83 -23.66 37.50
N ASP A 503 -5.55 -23.85 38.64
CA ASP A 503 -6.93 -23.39 38.82
C ASP A 503 -7.01 -21.85 38.81
N LYS A 504 -5.98 -21.16 39.30
CA LYS A 504 -5.80 -19.72 39.29
C LYS A 504 -4.33 -19.36 39.10
N THR A 505 -4.07 -18.20 38.43
CA THR A 505 -2.69 -17.82 38.10
C THR A 505 -2.48 -16.31 38.16
N PRO A 506 -1.31 -15.84 38.64
CA PRO A 506 -0.87 -14.46 38.48
C PRO A 506 -0.16 -14.20 37.14
N PHE A 507 0.16 -15.27 36.38
CA PHE A 507 0.90 -15.19 35.14
C PHE A 507 0.01 -14.73 33.99
N TYR A 508 0.39 -13.65 33.31
CA TYR A 508 -0.24 -13.20 32.07
C TYR A 508 0.19 -14.12 30.92
N ALA A 509 -0.76 -14.63 30.17
CA ALA A 509 -0.50 -15.39 28.95
C ALA A 509 -0.29 -14.44 27.77
N GLU A 510 0.53 -14.85 26.80
CA GLU A 510 0.73 -14.08 25.59
C GLU A 510 -0.59 -13.85 24.85
N MET A 511 -1.00 -12.60 24.77
CA MET A 511 -2.19 -12.16 24.00
C MET A 511 -2.21 -10.63 23.83
N GLY A 512 -2.93 -10.16 22.81
CA GLY A 512 -3.10 -8.71 22.54
C GLY A 512 -1.77 -7.99 22.26
N GLY A 513 -0.76 -8.72 21.75
CA GLY A 513 0.57 -8.18 21.48
C GLY A 513 1.49 -8.06 22.69
N GLN A 514 1.02 -8.35 23.91
CA GLN A 514 1.89 -8.42 25.09
C GLN A 514 2.42 -9.84 25.26
N VAL A 515 3.76 -9.97 25.44
CA VAL A 515 4.42 -11.25 25.72
C VAL A 515 4.03 -11.80 27.11
N ALA A 516 4.15 -13.13 27.27
CA ALA A 516 3.85 -13.84 28.50
C ALA A 516 4.80 -13.47 29.65
N ASP A 517 4.34 -13.69 30.88
CA ASP A 517 5.20 -13.57 32.06
C ASP A 517 6.14 -14.77 32.23
N HIS A 518 7.27 -14.50 32.84
CA HIS A 518 8.18 -15.49 33.40
C HIS A 518 8.07 -15.49 34.91
N GLY A 519 8.53 -16.57 35.53
CA GLY A 519 8.56 -16.67 36.99
C GLY A 519 8.78 -18.09 37.49
N VAL A 520 8.30 -18.37 38.70
CA VAL A 520 8.55 -19.66 39.36
C VAL A 520 7.25 -20.19 39.98
N ILE A 521 6.99 -21.51 39.83
CA ILE A 521 5.96 -22.23 40.55
C ILE A 521 6.68 -23.13 41.54
N THR A 522 6.36 -23.07 42.84
CA THR A 522 7.05 -23.79 43.87
C THR A 522 6.09 -24.62 44.75
N ALA A 523 6.55 -25.80 45.22
CA ALA A 523 5.85 -26.64 46.17
C ALA A 523 6.86 -27.37 47.05
N GLY A 524 7.07 -26.90 48.26
CA GLY A 524 8.14 -27.40 49.14
C GLY A 524 9.51 -27.20 48.49
N GLU A 525 10.24 -28.31 48.20
CA GLU A 525 11.53 -28.27 47.51
C GLU A 525 11.42 -28.22 45.97
N ALA A 526 10.21 -28.39 45.44
CA ALA A 526 10.00 -28.35 43.99
C ALA A 526 10.01 -26.92 43.48
N GLN A 527 10.78 -26.70 42.41
CA GLN A 527 10.88 -25.42 41.70
C GLN A 527 10.71 -25.63 40.20
N PHE A 528 9.63 -25.09 39.62
CA PHE A 528 9.36 -25.11 38.22
C PHE A 528 9.58 -23.70 37.64
N GLN A 529 10.57 -23.57 36.79
CA GLN A 529 10.90 -22.29 36.13
C GLN A 529 9.99 -22.10 34.94
N VAL A 530 9.08 -21.12 34.99
CA VAL A 530 8.17 -20.73 33.91
C VAL A 530 8.90 -19.81 32.92
N THR A 531 8.93 -20.21 31.67
CA THR A 531 9.58 -19.48 30.58
C THR A 531 8.59 -18.94 29.53
N ASP A 532 7.35 -19.44 29.50
CA ASP A 532 6.27 -18.98 28.66
C ASP A 532 4.90 -19.35 29.23
N VAL A 533 3.87 -18.60 28.88
CA VAL A 533 2.49 -18.89 29.28
C VAL A 533 1.55 -18.60 28.10
N GLN A 534 0.76 -19.60 27.74
CA GLN A 534 -0.20 -19.52 26.64
C GLN A 534 -1.62 -19.82 27.16
N LYS A 535 -2.63 -19.19 26.56
CA LYS A 535 -4.04 -19.42 26.88
C LYS A 535 -4.72 -20.18 25.75
N ASN A 536 -5.33 -21.33 26.01
CA ASN A 536 -6.05 -22.08 25.01
C ASN A 536 -7.50 -21.58 24.82
N LYS A 537 -8.21 -22.08 23.80
CA LYS A 537 -9.62 -21.74 23.51
C LYS A 537 -10.58 -22.11 24.66
N GLY A 538 -10.20 -23.07 25.51
CA GLY A 538 -10.95 -23.49 26.67
C GLY A 538 -10.63 -22.69 27.96
N GLY A 539 -10.01 -21.53 27.86
CA GLY A 539 -9.76 -20.63 28.99
C GLY A 539 -8.64 -21.10 29.94
N LYS A 540 -7.86 -22.12 29.58
CA LYS A 540 -6.81 -22.67 30.43
C LYS A 540 -5.47 -21.98 30.17
N TYR A 541 -4.76 -21.59 31.24
CA TYR A 541 -3.42 -20.99 31.16
C TYR A 541 -2.37 -22.09 31.31
N MET A 542 -1.60 -22.33 30.28
CA MET A 542 -0.56 -23.32 30.17
C MET A 542 0.80 -22.68 30.45
N HIS A 543 1.39 -23.04 31.62
CA HIS A 543 2.70 -22.54 32.04
C HIS A 543 3.76 -23.50 31.51
N TYR A 544 4.51 -23.09 30.49
CA TYR A 544 5.62 -23.83 29.90
C TYR A 544 6.90 -23.56 30.70
N GLY A 545 7.67 -24.62 30.94
CA GLY A 545 8.90 -24.44 31.67
C GLY A 545 9.59 -25.75 32.01
N LYS A 546 10.53 -25.67 32.95
CA LYS A 546 11.34 -26.78 33.41
C LYS A 546 11.33 -26.94 34.93
N LEU A 547 11.12 -28.15 35.41
CA LEU A 547 11.29 -28.44 36.81
C LEU A 547 12.78 -28.59 37.16
N THR A 548 13.30 -27.69 37.98
CA THR A 548 14.71 -27.63 38.33
C THR A 548 15.05 -28.46 39.57
N SER A 549 14.09 -28.61 40.49
CA SER A 549 14.26 -29.44 41.71
C SER A 549 12.92 -29.96 42.20
N GLY A 550 12.94 -31.01 43.07
CA GLY A 550 11.76 -31.60 43.66
C GLY A 550 10.83 -32.31 42.66
N VAL A 551 9.60 -32.58 43.05
CA VAL A 551 8.56 -33.24 42.22
C VAL A 551 7.26 -32.45 42.35
N LEU A 552 6.62 -32.13 41.25
CA LEU A 552 5.26 -31.59 41.23
C LEU A 552 4.25 -32.69 40.96
N LYS A 553 3.14 -32.68 41.69
CA LYS A 553 2.07 -33.68 41.60
C LYS A 553 0.75 -33.03 41.21
N LEU A 554 -0.03 -33.72 40.39
CA LEU A 554 -1.41 -33.34 40.08
C LEU A 554 -2.24 -33.16 41.35
N GLY A 555 -3.08 -32.13 41.43
CA GLY A 555 -3.86 -31.77 42.62
C GLY A 555 -3.06 -31.12 43.75
N GLY A 556 -1.73 -31.00 43.63
CA GLY A 556 -0.87 -30.34 44.62
C GLY A 556 -1.12 -28.85 44.72
N THR A 557 -0.99 -28.29 45.93
CA THR A 557 -1.02 -26.85 46.19
C THR A 557 0.37 -26.25 45.94
N VAL A 558 0.44 -25.12 45.23
CA VAL A 558 1.67 -24.46 44.86
C VAL A 558 1.62 -22.98 45.13
N THR A 559 2.79 -22.39 45.31
CA THR A 559 2.99 -20.95 45.20
C THR A 559 3.40 -20.61 43.78
N ALA A 560 2.68 -19.69 43.13
CA ALA A 560 2.96 -19.21 41.78
C ALA A 560 3.36 -17.74 41.86
N ALA A 561 4.56 -17.39 41.42
CA ALA A 561 5.13 -16.05 41.53
C ALA A 561 5.78 -15.63 40.21
N ILE A 562 5.41 -14.47 39.69
CA ILE A 562 5.98 -13.91 38.45
C ILE A 562 7.28 -13.16 38.72
N ASP A 563 8.10 -12.95 37.66
CA ASP A 563 9.20 -11.99 37.72
C ASP A 563 8.60 -10.56 37.68
N VAL A 564 8.56 -9.93 38.85
CA VAL A 564 7.99 -8.60 39.04
C VAL A 564 8.77 -7.52 38.27
N SER A 565 10.09 -7.68 38.14
CA SER A 565 10.94 -6.72 37.44
C SER A 565 10.61 -6.73 35.95
N ARG A 566 10.53 -7.93 35.36
CA ARG A 566 10.13 -8.13 33.98
C ARG A 566 8.71 -7.63 33.71
N ARG A 567 7.71 -8.02 34.53
CA ARG A 567 6.34 -7.55 34.43
C ARG A 567 6.26 -6.02 34.44
N LYS A 568 6.96 -5.34 35.35
CA LYS A 568 6.99 -3.87 35.42
C LYS A 568 7.61 -3.26 34.18
N ALA A 569 8.60 -3.90 33.57
CA ALA A 569 9.19 -3.41 32.34
C ALA A 569 8.20 -3.55 31.17
N ILE A 570 7.49 -4.69 31.06
CA ILE A 570 6.42 -4.91 30.08
C ILE A 570 5.28 -3.90 30.29
N MET A 571 4.84 -3.65 31.53
CA MET A 571 3.79 -2.67 31.83
C MET A 571 4.19 -1.24 31.41
N ARG A 572 5.48 -0.87 31.54
CA ARG A 572 6.01 0.42 31.02
C ARG A 572 5.86 0.51 29.52
N ALA A 573 6.32 -0.52 28.82
CA ALA A 573 6.23 -0.59 27.35
C ALA A 573 4.77 -0.59 26.87
N HIS A 574 3.89 -1.34 27.54
CA HIS A 574 2.47 -1.42 27.17
C HIS A 574 1.73 -0.09 27.38
N SER A 575 1.94 0.55 28.55
CA SER A 575 1.34 1.87 28.81
C SER A 575 1.87 2.93 27.85
N ALA A 576 3.15 2.86 27.48
CA ALA A 576 3.74 3.74 26.46
C ALA A 576 3.16 3.51 25.07
N THR A 577 2.74 2.28 24.75
CA THR A 577 2.10 1.96 23.44
C THR A 577 0.80 2.75 23.27
N HIS A 578 -0.04 2.86 24.28
CA HIS A 578 -1.26 3.67 24.24
C HIS A 578 -0.96 5.18 24.11
N LEU A 579 0.04 5.67 24.83
CA LEU A 579 0.48 7.07 24.69
C LEU A 579 1.03 7.33 23.29
N LEU A 580 1.73 6.36 22.70
CA LEU A 580 2.24 6.43 21.33
C LEU A 580 1.10 6.46 20.30
N ASP A 581 0.09 5.58 20.42
CA ASP A 581 -1.08 5.61 19.54
C ASP A 581 -1.78 6.96 19.58
N LYS A 582 -2.04 7.48 20.79
CA LYS A 582 -2.61 8.81 20.98
C LYS A 582 -1.78 9.92 20.31
N ALA A 583 -0.47 9.89 20.49
CA ALA A 583 0.44 10.89 19.93
C ALA A 583 0.47 10.82 18.39
N LEU A 584 0.55 9.61 17.83
CA LEU A 584 0.52 9.39 16.39
C LEU A 584 -0.78 9.90 15.76
N ARG A 585 -1.92 9.57 16.35
CA ARG A 585 -3.23 10.07 15.87
C ARG A 585 -3.36 11.58 15.97
N THR A 586 -2.80 12.17 17.02
CA THR A 586 -2.84 13.64 17.20
C THR A 586 -1.95 14.36 16.19
N VAL A 587 -0.75 13.81 15.88
CA VAL A 587 0.22 14.46 14.99
C VAL A 587 -0.10 14.18 13.52
N LEU A 588 -0.50 12.95 13.19
CA LEU A 588 -0.66 12.50 11.80
C LEU A 588 -2.12 12.52 11.34
N GLY A 589 -3.09 12.44 12.26
CA GLY A 589 -4.52 12.47 11.99
C GLY A 589 -5.24 11.15 12.28
N ASP A 590 -6.58 11.21 12.19
CA ASP A 590 -7.50 10.12 12.58
C ASP A 590 -7.42 8.85 11.73
N HIS A 591 -6.73 8.90 10.59
CA HIS A 591 -6.49 7.72 9.73
C HIS A 591 -5.47 6.74 10.32
N VAL A 592 -4.76 7.14 11.37
CA VAL A 592 -3.84 6.26 12.08
C VAL A 592 -4.65 5.27 12.90
N HIS A 593 -4.48 3.99 12.57
CA HIS A 593 -5.05 2.86 13.31
C HIS A 593 -3.98 1.82 13.56
N GLN A 594 -4.04 1.18 14.71
CA GLN A 594 -3.16 0.05 15.00
C GLN A 594 -3.37 -1.08 13.98
N ALA A 595 -2.28 -1.52 13.36
CA ALA A 595 -2.24 -2.66 12.45
C ALA A 595 -1.55 -3.88 13.09
N GLY A 596 -0.80 -3.67 14.16
CA GLY A 596 -0.14 -4.70 14.95
C GLY A 596 0.62 -4.10 16.13
N SER A 597 0.90 -4.92 17.12
CA SER A 597 1.64 -4.52 18.33
C SER A 597 2.46 -5.69 18.86
N LEU A 598 3.62 -5.40 19.44
CA LEU A 598 4.40 -6.34 20.23
C LEU A 598 5.03 -5.57 21.39
N VAL A 599 4.79 -6.05 22.60
CA VAL A 599 5.22 -5.40 23.85
C VAL A 599 6.08 -6.38 24.64
N GLU A 600 7.36 -6.06 24.75
CA GLU A 600 8.40 -6.85 25.45
C GLU A 600 8.96 -6.06 26.64
N GLU A 601 9.85 -6.67 27.42
CA GLU A 601 10.45 -5.99 28.57
C GLU A 601 11.42 -4.88 28.21
N ASP A 602 12.10 -4.97 27.07
CA ASP A 602 13.16 -4.06 26.65
C ASP A 602 12.75 -3.15 25.50
N ARG A 603 11.66 -3.47 24.78
CA ARG A 603 11.15 -2.66 23.66
C ARG A 603 9.64 -2.82 23.47
N LEU A 604 9.08 -1.90 22.73
CA LEU A 604 7.76 -2.01 22.12
C LEU A 604 7.87 -1.83 20.61
N ARG A 605 6.99 -2.49 19.90
CA ARG A 605 6.80 -2.34 18.46
C ARG A 605 5.34 -2.00 18.20
N PHE A 606 5.13 -0.96 17.42
CA PHE A 606 3.80 -0.50 17.05
C PHE A 606 3.69 -0.33 15.53
N ASP A 607 2.82 -1.13 14.93
CA ASP A 607 2.51 -1.08 13.50
C ASP A 607 1.22 -0.30 13.32
N PHE A 608 1.22 0.70 12.46
CA PHE A 608 0.08 1.59 12.27
C PHE A 608 -0.13 1.96 10.80
N THR A 609 -1.37 2.30 10.47
CA THR A 609 -1.71 2.73 9.11
C THR A 609 -1.21 4.14 8.86
N HIS A 610 -0.32 4.29 7.89
CA HIS A 610 0.12 5.58 7.37
C HIS A 610 0.80 5.41 6.00
N PHE A 611 0.62 6.38 5.11
CA PHE A 611 0.97 6.29 3.69
C PHE A 611 2.39 6.75 3.36
N SER A 612 3.07 7.49 4.24
CA SER A 612 4.43 8.02 4.01
C SER A 612 5.36 7.77 5.20
N ALA A 613 6.67 7.88 4.99
CA ALA A 613 7.63 7.93 6.09
C ALA A 613 7.39 9.19 6.93
N LEU A 614 7.53 9.06 8.25
CA LEU A 614 7.46 10.20 9.13
C LEU A 614 8.70 11.08 8.96
N THR A 615 8.49 12.38 8.98
CA THR A 615 9.57 13.35 8.99
C THR A 615 10.25 13.38 10.36
N ALA A 616 11.49 13.88 10.41
CA ALA A 616 12.19 14.07 11.67
C ALA A 616 11.43 15.01 12.63
N GLU A 617 10.68 15.96 12.09
CA GLU A 617 9.84 16.88 12.86
C GLU A 617 8.62 16.14 13.46
N GLU A 618 7.90 15.36 12.68
CA GLU A 618 6.76 14.53 13.14
C GLU A 618 7.20 13.53 14.21
N LEU A 619 8.33 12.83 14.01
CA LEU A 619 8.90 11.92 15.01
C LEU A 619 9.29 12.67 16.29
N GLY A 620 9.85 13.87 16.17
CA GLY A 620 10.14 14.74 17.30
C GLY A 620 8.90 15.14 18.07
N GLN A 621 7.83 15.53 17.38
CA GLN A 621 6.54 15.89 17.99
C GLN A 621 5.89 14.70 18.69
N VAL A 622 5.86 13.54 18.06
CA VAL A 622 5.33 12.29 18.66
C VAL A 622 6.10 11.95 19.94
N SER A 623 7.44 11.93 19.87
CA SER A 623 8.29 11.62 21.03
C SER A 623 8.11 12.64 22.15
N ALA A 624 8.03 13.93 21.83
CA ALA A 624 7.79 14.99 22.80
C ALA A 624 6.43 14.83 23.48
N MET A 625 5.38 14.54 22.70
CA MET A 625 4.03 14.37 23.21
C MET A 625 3.90 13.18 24.16
N VAL A 626 4.51 12.02 23.81
CA VAL A 626 4.54 10.85 24.71
C VAL A 626 5.27 11.18 26.01
N ASN A 627 6.47 11.79 25.92
CA ASN A 627 7.24 12.15 27.10
C ASN A 627 6.54 13.23 27.94
N GLN A 628 5.80 14.16 27.32
CA GLN A 628 4.99 15.13 28.05
C GLN A 628 3.89 14.44 28.86
N ALA A 629 3.16 13.48 28.29
CA ALA A 629 2.14 12.70 29.02
C ALA A 629 2.74 11.86 30.16
N VAL A 630 3.98 11.41 29.99
CA VAL A 630 4.75 10.76 31.09
C VAL A 630 5.06 11.75 32.20
N LEU A 631 5.51 12.96 31.86
CA LEU A 631 5.86 13.99 32.84
C LEU A 631 4.66 14.56 33.58
N GLU A 632 3.48 14.64 32.92
CA GLU A 632 2.21 15.04 33.57
C GLU A 632 1.77 14.03 34.61
N GLY A 633 2.15 12.76 34.49
CA GLY A 633 1.87 11.77 35.52
C GLY A 633 0.38 11.43 35.63
N TYR A 634 -0.27 11.23 34.49
CA TYR A 634 -1.69 10.86 34.45
C TYR A 634 -1.96 9.53 35.15
N ASP A 635 -3.02 9.51 35.97
CA ASP A 635 -3.50 8.27 36.56
C ASP A 635 -4.11 7.35 35.46
N ILE A 636 -3.88 6.06 35.63
CA ILE A 636 -4.36 5.01 34.70
C ILE A 636 -5.42 4.20 35.42
N HIS A 637 -6.66 4.33 34.95
CA HIS A 637 -7.80 3.60 35.45
C HIS A 637 -8.20 2.49 34.50
N THR A 638 -8.76 1.43 35.07
CA THR A 638 -9.20 0.28 34.31
C THR A 638 -10.57 -0.16 34.77
N ASP A 639 -11.53 -0.15 33.85
CA ASP A 639 -12.91 -0.55 34.08
C ASP A 639 -13.27 -1.76 33.20
N VAL A 640 -14.18 -2.61 33.68
CA VAL A 640 -14.82 -3.66 32.88
C VAL A 640 -16.26 -3.21 32.64
N LEU A 641 -16.60 -2.93 31.37
CA LEU A 641 -17.86 -2.31 31.00
C LEU A 641 -18.58 -3.12 29.90
N PRO A 642 -19.91 -3.04 29.80
CA PRO A 642 -20.60 -3.45 28.59
C PRO A 642 -20.06 -2.69 27.37
N ILE A 643 -19.94 -3.39 26.24
CA ILE A 643 -19.30 -2.83 25.01
C ILE A 643 -19.96 -1.53 24.55
N GLU A 644 -21.28 -1.42 24.65
CA GLU A 644 -22.01 -0.21 24.25
C GLU A 644 -21.76 0.99 25.19
N GLU A 645 -21.51 0.74 26.47
CA GLU A 645 -21.12 1.78 27.41
C GLU A 645 -19.69 2.26 27.15
N ALA A 646 -18.79 1.31 26.87
CA ALA A 646 -17.41 1.61 26.54
C ALA A 646 -17.29 2.45 25.27
N LYS A 647 -18.08 2.14 24.22
CA LYS A 647 -18.15 2.95 22.99
C LYS A 647 -18.67 4.37 23.25
N LYS A 648 -19.67 4.53 24.13
CA LYS A 648 -20.21 5.86 24.50
C LYS A 648 -19.18 6.74 25.24
N ARG A 649 -18.19 6.12 25.91
CA ARG A 649 -17.06 6.85 26.51
C ARG A 649 -16.00 7.25 25.48
N GLY A 650 -16.19 6.94 24.19
CA GLY A 650 -15.23 7.21 23.13
C GLY A 650 -14.03 6.27 23.12
N ALA A 651 -14.14 5.10 23.78
CA ALA A 651 -13.05 4.13 23.82
C ALA A 651 -12.78 3.53 22.44
N ILE A 652 -11.52 3.55 22.05
CA ILE A 652 -11.04 3.04 20.76
C ILE A 652 -10.95 1.52 20.82
N ALA A 653 -11.58 0.85 19.86
CA ALA A 653 -11.51 -0.59 19.67
C ALA A 653 -10.57 -0.92 18.50
N LEU A 654 -9.84 -2.03 18.58
CA LEU A 654 -9.05 -2.53 17.45
C LEU A 654 -9.97 -2.96 16.31
N PHE A 655 -9.60 -2.57 15.09
CA PHE A 655 -10.41 -2.84 13.92
C PHE A 655 -10.36 -4.34 13.57
N GLY A 656 -11.54 -4.97 13.46
CA GLY A 656 -11.65 -6.38 13.04
C GLY A 656 -11.60 -7.42 14.17
N GLU A 657 -11.42 -7.03 15.43
CA GLU A 657 -11.53 -7.98 16.55
C GLU A 657 -12.99 -8.18 16.98
N LYS A 658 -13.33 -9.41 17.33
CA LYS A 658 -14.63 -9.75 17.92
C LYS A 658 -14.52 -9.67 19.44
N TYR A 659 -15.18 -8.70 20.02
CA TYR A 659 -15.25 -8.52 21.46
C TYR A 659 -16.48 -9.25 22.04
N GLY A 660 -16.38 -9.69 23.30
CA GLY A 660 -17.53 -10.22 24.04
C GLY A 660 -18.50 -9.10 24.47
N ASP A 661 -19.54 -9.46 25.21
CA ASP A 661 -20.55 -8.52 25.71
C ASP A 661 -19.96 -7.48 26.69
N THR A 662 -18.85 -7.81 27.34
CA THR A 662 -18.10 -6.94 28.25
C THR A 662 -16.66 -6.80 27.79
N VAL A 663 -16.11 -5.59 27.91
CA VAL A 663 -14.74 -5.25 27.51
C VAL A 663 -14.01 -4.55 28.65
N ARG A 664 -12.70 -4.78 28.72
CA ARG A 664 -11.82 -4.04 29.61
C ARG A 664 -11.36 -2.76 28.93
N VAL A 665 -11.61 -1.61 29.55
CA VAL A 665 -11.26 -0.27 29.08
C VAL A 665 -10.13 0.28 29.95
N VAL A 666 -9.08 0.75 29.31
CA VAL A 666 -7.97 1.46 29.95
C VAL A 666 -8.11 2.94 29.63
N ASP A 667 -8.26 3.74 30.67
CA ASP A 667 -8.37 5.21 30.59
C ASP A 667 -7.14 5.84 31.23
N MET A 668 -6.41 6.64 30.47
CA MET A 668 -5.25 7.40 30.93
C MET A 668 -5.60 8.89 30.94
N GLY A 669 -5.53 9.53 32.12
CA GLY A 669 -5.74 10.98 32.24
C GLY A 669 -7.18 11.43 31.97
N GLU A 670 -8.15 10.71 32.47
CA GLU A 670 -9.58 11.06 32.41
C GLU A 670 -10.03 11.42 30.99
N GLY A 671 -9.69 10.56 30.00
CA GLY A 671 -10.07 10.74 28.60
C GLY A 671 -8.95 11.19 27.69
N TYR A 672 -7.71 11.33 28.15
CA TYR A 672 -6.56 11.63 27.29
C TYR A 672 -6.29 10.50 26.29
N SER A 673 -6.24 9.24 26.76
CA SER A 673 -6.26 8.01 25.91
C SER A 673 -7.21 7.00 26.53
N VAL A 674 -8.22 6.56 25.78
CA VAL A 674 -9.23 5.59 26.23
C VAL A 674 -9.33 4.48 25.19
N GLU A 675 -8.94 3.25 25.59
CA GLU A 675 -8.82 2.14 24.63
C GLU A 675 -9.28 0.80 25.23
N PHE A 676 -9.77 -0.10 24.37
CA PHE A 676 -10.05 -1.48 24.76
C PHE A 676 -8.72 -2.23 24.89
N CYS A 677 -8.37 -2.68 26.08
CA CYS A 677 -7.12 -3.39 26.30
C CYS A 677 -7.19 -4.42 27.45
N GLY A 678 -6.85 -5.69 27.12
CA GLY A 678 -6.74 -6.78 28.09
C GLY A 678 -5.35 -6.91 28.75
N GLY A 679 -4.38 -6.09 28.38
CA GLY A 679 -3.01 -6.17 28.87
C GLY A 679 -2.79 -5.64 30.28
N THR A 680 -1.56 -5.77 30.78
CA THR A 680 -1.17 -5.25 32.08
C THR A 680 -0.59 -3.86 31.97
N HIS A 681 -1.05 -2.91 32.78
CA HIS A 681 -0.67 -1.50 32.76
C HIS A 681 -0.15 -1.01 34.09
N LEU A 682 0.60 0.09 34.01
CA LEU A 682 0.94 0.88 35.17
C LEU A 682 -0.32 1.54 35.76
N ASP A 683 -0.24 2.05 36.96
CA ASP A 683 -1.28 2.85 37.61
C ASP A 683 -1.12 4.36 37.38
N ASN A 684 0.06 4.79 36.83
CA ASN A 684 0.34 6.19 36.53
C ASN A 684 1.40 6.29 35.41
N THR A 685 1.20 7.21 34.48
CA THR A 685 2.08 7.36 33.30
C THR A 685 3.50 7.79 33.65
N ALA A 686 3.73 8.51 34.77
CA ALA A 686 5.10 8.86 35.18
C ALA A 686 6.02 7.65 35.40
N LYS A 687 5.43 6.47 35.71
CA LYS A 687 6.19 5.22 35.92
C LYS A 687 6.71 4.60 34.61
N VAL A 688 6.27 5.08 33.43
CA VAL A 688 6.83 4.72 32.12
C VAL A 688 8.30 5.09 32.06
N GLY A 689 8.67 6.23 32.62
CA GLY A 689 10.01 6.80 32.52
C GLY A 689 10.27 7.38 31.13
N VAL A 690 11.54 7.52 30.75
CA VAL A 690 11.88 8.08 29.44
C VAL A 690 11.42 7.17 28.33
N PHE A 691 10.67 7.71 27.38
CA PHE A 691 10.30 7.08 26.12
C PHE A 691 11.24 7.54 25.00
N HIS A 692 11.74 6.58 24.21
CA HIS A 692 12.66 6.85 23.11
C HIS A 692 12.30 6.02 21.88
N ILE A 693 12.10 6.69 20.73
CA ILE A 693 11.90 6.04 19.43
C ILE A 693 13.27 5.65 18.88
N GLU A 694 13.47 4.37 18.59
CA GLU A 694 14.70 3.84 18.01
C GLU A 694 14.66 3.88 16.48
N SER A 695 13.55 3.49 15.90
CA SER A 695 13.42 3.39 14.44
C SER A 695 11.98 3.62 13.99
N GLU A 696 11.84 4.07 12.74
CA GLU A 696 10.58 4.16 12.02
C GLU A 696 10.81 3.70 10.57
N PHE A 697 10.03 2.71 10.09
CA PHE A 697 10.16 2.18 8.74
C PHE A 697 8.88 1.53 8.23
N SER A 698 8.80 1.26 6.92
CA SER A 698 7.67 0.58 6.31
C SER A 698 7.79 -0.94 6.48
N VAL A 699 6.70 -1.61 6.84
CA VAL A 699 6.61 -3.09 6.92
C VAL A 699 5.69 -3.67 5.84
N ALA A 700 4.73 -2.87 5.41
CA ALA A 700 3.86 -3.19 4.29
C ALA A 700 3.40 -1.89 3.63
N SER A 701 2.76 -2.00 2.46
CA SER A 701 2.18 -0.82 1.83
C SER A 701 1.07 -0.24 2.70
N GLY A 702 1.18 1.06 3.00
CA GLY A 702 0.24 1.75 3.88
C GLY A 702 0.39 1.40 5.36
N VAL A 703 1.41 0.64 5.77
CA VAL A 703 1.69 0.31 7.17
C VAL A 703 3.12 0.69 7.53
N ARG A 704 3.24 1.52 8.56
CA ARG A 704 4.50 1.95 9.16
C ARG A 704 4.71 1.27 10.50
N ARG A 705 5.96 1.09 10.88
CA ARG A 705 6.37 0.53 12.17
C ARG A 705 7.22 1.51 12.94
N ILE A 706 6.89 1.70 14.19
CA ILE A 706 7.77 2.33 15.18
C ILE A 706 8.26 1.27 16.15
N GLU A 707 9.57 1.27 16.40
CA GLU A 707 10.20 0.55 17.50
C GLU A 707 10.66 1.58 18.51
N ALA A 708 10.35 1.36 19.77
CA ALA A 708 10.65 2.29 20.86
C ALA A 708 10.96 1.54 22.15
N THR A 709 11.62 2.24 23.06
CA THR A 709 12.03 1.76 24.37
C THR A 709 11.51 2.65 25.49
N THR A 710 11.49 2.14 26.72
CA THR A 710 11.02 2.87 27.90
C THR A 710 11.95 2.72 29.09
N GLY A 711 11.88 3.65 30.01
CA GLY A 711 12.53 3.58 31.34
C GLY A 711 14.03 3.31 31.30
N ALA A 712 14.47 2.26 31.97
CA ALA A 712 15.90 1.92 32.12
C ALA A 712 16.59 1.59 30.79
N GLN A 713 15.87 0.95 29.85
CA GLN A 713 16.43 0.60 28.55
C GLN A 713 16.69 1.87 27.71
N SER A 714 15.75 2.82 27.68
CA SER A 714 15.94 4.11 27.02
C SER A 714 17.14 4.86 27.58
N LEU A 715 17.29 4.91 28.92
CA LEU A 715 18.44 5.55 29.56
C LEU A 715 19.75 4.86 29.17
N LYS A 716 19.79 3.53 29.11
CA LYS A 716 20.95 2.76 28.68
C LYS A 716 21.36 3.13 27.24
N ILE A 717 20.39 3.19 26.31
CA ILE A 717 20.63 3.55 24.91
C ILE A 717 21.13 4.99 24.80
N MET A 718 20.50 5.92 25.52
CA MET A 718 20.92 7.32 25.53
C MET A 718 22.35 7.48 26.04
N ASN A 719 22.72 6.80 27.13
CA ASN A 719 24.07 6.80 27.66
C ASN A 719 25.08 6.19 26.68
N GLN A 720 24.74 5.10 26.00
CA GLN A 720 25.59 4.51 24.96
C GLN A 720 25.80 5.47 23.77
N ASN A 721 24.73 6.14 23.32
CA ASN A 721 24.82 7.12 22.24
C ASN A 721 25.66 8.34 22.68
N GLN A 722 25.50 8.81 23.90
CA GLN A 722 26.33 9.86 24.46
C GLN A 722 27.81 9.44 24.51
N GLN A 723 28.11 8.23 24.94
CA GLN A 723 29.46 7.69 24.97
C GLN A 723 30.08 7.66 23.57
N LYS A 724 29.34 7.16 22.54
CA LYS A 724 29.79 7.17 21.15
C LYS A 724 30.11 8.57 20.65
N LEU A 725 29.30 9.57 21.03
CA LEU A 725 29.57 10.98 20.72
C LEU A 725 30.87 11.49 21.35
N PHE A 726 31.11 11.14 22.62
CA PHE A 726 32.38 11.47 23.28
C PHE A 726 33.58 10.80 22.61
N GLU A 727 33.45 9.52 22.27
CA GLU A 727 34.51 8.78 21.56
C GLU A 727 34.80 9.38 20.19
N ALA A 728 33.77 9.70 19.39
CA ALA A 728 33.92 10.34 18.09
C ALA A 728 34.56 11.73 18.22
N ALA A 729 34.14 12.52 19.20
CA ALA A 729 34.74 13.81 19.49
C ALA A 729 36.24 13.71 19.91
N ALA A 730 36.57 12.68 20.70
CA ALA A 730 37.97 12.43 21.11
C ALA A 730 38.86 12.07 19.90
N VAL A 731 38.34 11.23 18.95
CA VAL A 731 39.06 10.87 17.69
C VAL A 731 39.35 12.14 16.87
N LEU A 732 38.37 13.05 16.78
CA LEU A 732 38.51 14.31 16.05
C LEU A 732 39.19 15.41 16.89
N LYS A 733 39.61 15.13 18.14
CA LYS A 733 40.25 16.06 19.08
C LYS A 733 39.43 17.34 19.27
N THR A 734 38.12 17.19 19.48
CA THR A 734 37.20 18.29 19.71
C THR A 734 36.23 17.98 20.85
N LYS A 735 35.37 18.92 21.23
CA LYS A 735 34.27 18.67 22.17
C LYS A 735 33.04 18.11 21.45
N PRO A 736 32.16 17.32 22.11
CA PRO A 736 30.93 16.82 21.52
C PRO A 736 30.05 17.91 20.90
N SER A 737 29.99 19.10 21.49
CA SER A 737 29.23 20.25 20.98
C SER A 737 29.76 20.82 19.66
N GLU A 738 31.04 20.61 19.35
CA GLU A 738 31.74 21.14 18.17
C GLU A 738 32.00 20.01 17.13
N LEU A 739 31.48 18.81 17.37
CA LEU A 739 31.78 17.61 16.57
C LEU A 739 31.47 17.80 15.10
N ARG A 740 30.31 18.39 14.78
CA ARG A 740 29.86 18.64 13.41
C ARG A 740 30.81 19.58 12.68
N GLU A 741 31.10 20.71 13.27
CA GLU A 741 31.97 21.73 12.69
C GLU A 741 33.38 21.17 12.44
N LYS A 742 33.91 20.39 13.41
CA LYS A 742 35.22 19.74 13.26
C LYS A 742 35.23 18.67 12.18
N ALA A 743 34.15 17.88 12.06
CA ALA A 743 34.02 16.90 10.99
C ALA A 743 33.98 17.59 9.61
N GLU A 744 33.19 18.64 9.45
CA GLU A 744 33.10 19.44 8.22
C GLU A 744 34.48 20.06 7.86
N GLN A 745 35.18 20.61 8.84
CA GLN A 745 36.53 21.13 8.65
C GLN A 745 37.52 20.04 8.20
N THR A 746 37.52 18.89 8.88
CA THR A 746 38.39 17.76 8.54
C THR A 746 38.16 17.22 7.15
N ILE A 747 36.88 17.15 6.71
CA ILE A 747 36.52 16.73 5.34
C ILE A 747 37.02 17.77 4.32
N ALA A 748 36.89 19.05 4.63
CA ALA A 748 37.41 20.14 3.77
C ALA A 748 38.93 20.06 3.63
N GLU A 749 39.66 19.90 4.73
CA GLU A 749 41.11 19.72 4.74
C GLU A 749 41.54 18.47 3.94
N LEU A 750 40.84 17.36 4.08
CA LEU A 750 41.08 16.15 3.32
C LEU A 750 40.92 16.36 1.82
N ARG A 751 39.90 17.10 1.39
CA ARG A 751 39.68 17.44 -0.04
C ARG A 751 40.80 18.31 -0.57
N GLU A 752 41.23 19.30 0.19
CA GLU A 752 42.32 20.20 -0.17
C GLU A 752 43.65 19.43 -0.29
N LEU A 753 43.97 18.61 0.71
CA LEU A 753 45.17 17.75 0.68
C LEU A 753 45.16 16.78 -0.53
N ARG A 754 44.04 16.16 -0.85
CA ARG A 754 43.93 15.31 -2.04
C ARG A 754 44.20 16.08 -3.32
N HIS A 755 43.64 17.29 -3.44
CA HIS A 755 43.86 18.14 -4.59
C HIS A 755 45.36 18.60 -4.68
N MET A 756 46.00 18.91 -3.55
CA MET A 756 47.41 19.23 -3.53
C MET A 756 48.27 18.03 -3.94
N VAL A 757 47.98 16.84 -3.46
CA VAL A 757 48.70 15.60 -3.85
C VAL A 757 48.54 15.34 -5.33
N GLU A 758 47.37 15.53 -5.91
CA GLU A 758 47.17 15.40 -7.36
C GLU A 758 47.97 16.44 -8.15
N LYS A 759 47.98 17.69 -7.70
CA LYS A 759 48.81 18.74 -8.29
C LYS A 759 50.30 18.42 -8.20
N PHE A 760 50.80 17.92 -7.06
CA PHE A 760 52.18 17.52 -6.92
C PHE A 760 52.54 16.36 -7.86
N LYS A 761 51.69 15.33 -7.94
CA LYS A 761 51.85 14.20 -8.88
C LYS A 761 51.90 14.68 -10.34
N ALA A 762 50.96 15.58 -10.71
CA ALA A 762 50.92 16.14 -12.05
C ALA A 762 52.18 16.98 -12.38
N LYS A 763 52.69 17.80 -11.39
CA LYS A 763 53.87 18.57 -11.56
C LYS A 763 55.13 17.71 -11.67
N GLU A 764 55.23 16.64 -10.92
CA GLU A 764 56.30 15.65 -10.96
C GLU A 764 56.32 14.96 -12.32
N ALA A 765 55.17 14.50 -12.80
CA ALA A 765 55.03 13.87 -14.14
C ALA A 765 55.41 14.85 -15.26
N ALA A 766 55.03 16.14 -15.14
CA ALA A 766 55.43 17.16 -16.13
C ALA A 766 56.95 17.40 -16.13
N GLY A 767 57.60 17.44 -14.97
CA GLY A 767 59.05 17.57 -14.86
C GLY A 767 59.82 16.35 -15.40
N GLU A 768 59.32 15.15 -15.11
CA GLU A 768 59.84 13.92 -15.73
C GLU A 768 59.70 13.94 -17.25
N THR A 769 58.55 14.40 -17.77
CA THR A 769 58.30 14.50 -19.21
C THR A 769 59.30 15.44 -19.90
N ASP A 770 59.56 16.61 -19.31
CA ASP A 770 60.55 17.56 -19.87
C ASP A 770 61.97 16.99 -19.87
N ARG A 771 62.38 16.26 -18.83
CA ARG A 771 63.66 15.55 -18.74
C ARG A 771 63.74 14.47 -19.83
N PHE A 772 62.70 13.71 -20.08
CA PHE A 772 62.66 12.71 -21.16
C PHE A 772 62.74 13.35 -22.55
N LEU A 773 62.05 14.49 -22.76
CA LEU A 773 62.15 15.22 -24.04
C LEU A 773 63.56 15.70 -24.33
N MET A 774 64.35 16.06 -23.29
CA MET A 774 65.79 16.40 -23.46
C MET A 774 66.65 15.21 -23.82
N GLY A 775 66.18 13.99 -23.48
CA GLY A 775 66.88 12.73 -23.82
C GLY A 775 66.52 12.16 -25.22
N CYS A 776 65.61 12.83 -25.95
CA CYS A 776 65.31 12.41 -27.31
C CYS A 776 66.46 12.63 -28.26
N HIS A 777 66.72 11.66 -29.16
CA HIS A 777 67.67 11.81 -30.24
C HIS A 777 67.01 11.75 -31.62
N PRO A 778 67.61 12.38 -32.65
CA PRO A 778 67.01 12.41 -33.97
C PRO A 778 67.24 11.08 -34.74
N VAL A 779 66.17 10.58 -35.39
CA VAL A 779 66.24 9.53 -36.39
C VAL A 779 65.49 10.07 -37.62
N GLY A 780 66.30 10.44 -38.67
CA GLY A 780 65.77 11.22 -39.79
C GLY A 780 65.13 12.57 -39.31
N GLU A 781 63.88 12.83 -39.64
CA GLU A 781 63.15 14.04 -39.23
C GLU A 781 62.33 13.87 -37.94
N LEU A 782 62.36 12.69 -37.34
CA LEU A 782 61.61 12.39 -36.14
C LEU A 782 62.52 12.36 -34.90
N LYS A 783 61.91 12.54 -33.72
CA LYS A 783 62.60 12.41 -32.41
C LYS A 783 62.23 11.10 -31.78
N VAL A 784 63.20 10.27 -31.47
CA VAL A 784 62.99 8.97 -30.82
C VAL A 784 63.39 9.04 -29.35
N LEU A 785 62.58 8.42 -28.53
CA LEU A 785 62.82 8.29 -27.09
C LEU A 785 62.54 6.86 -26.67
N THR A 786 63.46 6.23 -26.01
CA THR A 786 63.29 4.96 -25.33
C THR A 786 63.68 5.19 -23.84
N ALA A 787 62.82 4.73 -22.94
CA ALA A 787 63.08 4.91 -21.50
C ALA A 787 62.38 3.84 -20.65
N THR A 788 63.07 3.44 -19.58
CA THR A 788 62.49 2.60 -18.55
C THR A 788 62.19 3.44 -17.32
N LEU A 789 60.92 3.43 -16.89
CA LEU A 789 60.51 4.19 -15.71
C LEU A 789 60.48 3.24 -14.52
N PRO A 790 61.22 3.54 -13.46
CA PRO A 790 61.13 2.78 -12.22
C PRO A 790 59.77 3.07 -11.54
N ASP A 791 59.16 2.05 -10.93
CA ASP A 791 57.97 2.14 -10.12
C ASP A 791 56.73 2.80 -10.82
N ALA A 792 56.70 2.75 -12.16
CA ALA A 792 55.58 3.27 -12.93
C ALA A 792 54.52 2.19 -13.18
N ASP A 793 53.29 2.51 -12.90
CA ASP A 793 52.15 1.69 -13.32
C ASP A 793 51.66 2.03 -14.76
N ALA A 794 50.74 1.26 -15.28
CA ALA A 794 50.17 1.48 -16.62
C ALA A 794 49.45 2.85 -16.76
N ALA A 795 48.93 3.43 -15.67
CA ALA A 795 48.27 4.74 -15.69
C ALA A 795 49.34 5.86 -15.80
N LYS A 796 50.44 5.80 -15.03
CA LYS A 796 51.56 6.75 -15.10
C LYS A 796 52.25 6.71 -16.48
N LEU A 797 52.45 5.51 -17.04
CA LEU A 797 53.00 5.36 -18.41
C LEU A 797 52.09 6.08 -19.44
N ARG A 798 50.76 5.86 -19.39
CA ARG A 798 49.82 6.51 -20.33
C ARG A 798 49.84 8.03 -20.19
N GLN A 799 49.75 8.53 -18.95
CA GLN A 799 49.77 9.96 -18.67
C GLN A 799 51.04 10.61 -19.24
N MET A 800 52.22 9.97 -19.06
CA MET A 800 53.48 10.46 -19.57
C MET A 800 53.54 10.36 -21.08
N GLY A 801 53.06 9.30 -21.68
CA GLY A 801 52.98 9.12 -23.14
C GLY A 801 52.12 10.20 -23.81
N ASP A 802 50.95 10.51 -23.22
CA ASP A 802 50.08 11.57 -23.71
C ASP A 802 50.78 12.95 -23.64
N MET A 803 51.44 13.26 -22.52
CA MET A 803 52.16 14.51 -22.35
C MET A 803 53.32 14.66 -23.34
N LEU A 804 54.08 13.58 -23.61
CA LEU A 804 55.17 13.56 -24.60
C LEU A 804 54.61 13.83 -26.00
N ARG A 805 53.54 13.16 -26.38
CA ARG A 805 52.86 13.30 -27.67
C ARG A 805 52.32 14.72 -27.91
N ASP A 806 51.75 15.31 -26.84
CA ASP A 806 51.15 16.66 -26.92
C ASP A 806 52.24 17.75 -27.04
N LYS A 807 53.40 17.59 -26.35
CA LYS A 807 54.49 18.54 -26.36
C LYS A 807 55.36 18.45 -27.61
N GLN A 808 55.49 17.27 -28.24
CA GLN A 808 56.36 17.02 -29.38
C GLN A 808 55.62 16.26 -30.50
N PRO A 809 55.06 16.96 -31.52
CA PRO A 809 54.31 16.33 -32.60
C PRO A 809 55.09 15.30 -33.44
N GLY A 810 56.43 15.42 -33.51
CA GLY A 810 57.33 14.51 -34.22
C GLY A 810 57.93 13.42 -33.34
N ILE A 811 57.39 13.14 -32.17
CA ILE A 811 57.96 12.14 -31.24
C ILE A 811 57.50 10.72 -31.58
N VAL A 812 58.45 9.79 -31.41
CA VAL A 812 58.22 8.36 -31.33
C VAL A 812 58.81 7.94 -29.97
N ALA A 813 57.95 7.65 -29.00
CA ALA A 813 58.45 7.25 -27.68
C ALA A 813 58.00 5.82 -27.32
N VAL A 814 58.95 5.02 -26.83
CA VAL A 814 58.64 3.73 -26.22
C VAL A 814 59.09 3.76 -24.78
N LEU A 815 58.13 3.77 -23.90
CA LEU A 815 58.29 3.74 -22.45
C LEU A 815 58.09 2.33 -21.92
N SER A 816 58.91 1.92 -20.98
CA SER A 816 58.77 0.64 -20.31
C SER A 816 58.74 0.82 -18.80
N ALA A 817 58.03 -0.07 -18.10
CA ALA A 817 58.08 -0.20 -16.65
C ALA A 817 58.18 -1.67 -16.28
N VAL A 818 58.90 -1.95 -15.20
CA VAL A 818 59.08 -3.29 -14.68
C VAL A 818 58.47 -3.37 -13.30
N ASN A 819 57.41 -4.19 -13.15
CA ASN A 819 56.70 -4.42 -11.89
C ASN A 819 56.52 -5.93 -11.70
N ASP A 820 56.88 -6.44 -10.54
CA ASP A 820 56.68 -7.87 -10.16
C ASP A 820 57.22 -8.83 -11.22
N GLY A 821 58.36 -8.53 -11.81
CA GLY A 821 59.00 -9.40 -12.81
C GLY A 821 58.36 -9.40 -14.20
N LYS A 822 57.42 -8.47 -14.45
CA LYS A 822 56.78 -8.29 -15.76
C LYS A 822 57.10 -6.89 -16.34
N ILE A 823 57.25 -6.85 -17.63
CA ILE A 823 57.48 -5.61 -18.37
C ILE A 823 56.13 -5.14 -18.91
N THR A 824 55.83 -3.85 -18.69
CA THR A 824 54.72 -3.16 -19.37
C THR A 824 55.33 -2.14 -20.33
N PHE A 825 54.95 -2.19 -21.59
CA PHE A 825 55.37 -1.24 -22.61
C PHE A 825 54.25 -0.30 -22.99
N LEU A 826 54.56 0.96 -23.22
CA LEU A 826 53.75 1.95 -23.90
C LEU A 826 54.54 2.53 -25.06
N ALA A 827 53.98 2.47 -26.25
CA ALA A 827 54.50 3.23 -27.40
C ALA A 827 53.54 4.36 -27.72
N VAL A 828 54.04 5.56 -27.94
CA VAL A 828 53.28 6.73 -28.44
C VAL A 828 53.99 7.33 -29.65
N CYS A 829 53.13 7.72 -30.62
CA CYS A 829 53.60 8.41 -31.85
C CYS A 829 52.86 9.74 -32.00
N GLY A 830 53.57 10.82 -32.09
CA GLY A 830 53.04 12.14 -32.40
C GLY A 830 52.41 12.19 -33.81
N LYS A 831 51.59 13.21 -34.05
CA LYS A 831 50.81 13.34 -35.30
C LYS A 831 51.70 13.31 -36.55
N GLU A 832 52.90 13.92 -36.52
CA GLU A 832 53.86 13.93 -37.63
C GLU A 832 54.49 12.55 -37.85
N ALA A 833 54.78 11.82 -36.79
CA ALA A 833 55.27 10.45 -36.87
C ALA A 833 54.23 9.50 -37.48
N VAL A 834 52.99 9.61 -37.06
CA VAL A 834 51.88 8.83 -37.63
C VAL A 834 51.65 9.16 -39.10
N ALA A 835 51.72 10.45 -39.48
CA ALA A 835 51.60 10.88 -40.88
C ALA A 835 52.71 10.31 -41.79
N LYS A 836 53.90 10.05 -41.24
CA LYS A 836 55.04 9.39 -41.91
C LYS A 836 54.99 7.85 -41.85
N GLY A 837 53.86 7.27 -41.39
CA GLY A 837 53.63 5.82 -41.40
C GLY A 837 54.15 5.08 -40.17
N ILE A 838 54.68 5.76 -39.15
CA ILE A 838 55.10 5.13 -37.90
C ILE A 838 53.90 4.94 -37.01
N LYS A 839 53.58 3.70 -36.65
CA LYS A 839 52.43 3.36 -35.83
C LYS A 839 52.85 2.77 -34.50
N ALA A 840 52.30 3.31 -33.38
CA ALA A 840 52.58 2.83 -32.06
C ALA A 840 52.21 1.34 -31.85
N GLY A 841 51.16 0.87 -32.53
CA GLY A 841 50.75 -0.54 -32.47
C GLY A 841 51.80 -1.49 -33.07
N ASP A 842 52.51 -1.08 -34.12
CA ASP A 842 53.56 -1.89 -34.73
C ASP A 842 54.85 -1.89 -33.88
N LEU A 843 55.22 -0.73 -33.31
CA LEU A 843 56.36 -0.61 -32.37
C LEU A 843 56.12 -1.48 -31.13
N VAL A 844 54.93 -1.41 -30.49
CA VAL A 844 54.65 -2.24 -29.32
C VAL A 844 54.66 -3.71 -29.64
N LYS A 845 54.16 -4.15 -30.80
CA LYS A 845 54.26 -5.55 -31.21
C LYS A 845 55.69 -6.02 -31.30
N GLN A 846 56.55 -5.22 -31.89
CA GLN A 846 57.98 -5.54 -32.07
C GLN A 846 58.71 -5.68 -30.71
N VAL A 847 58.61 -4.66 -29.85
CA VAL A 847 59.33 -4.70 -28.56
C VAL A 847 58.76 -5.76 -27.63
N CYS A 848 57.42 -6.00 -27.64
CA CYS A 848 56.83 -7.07 -26.86
C CYS A 848 57.28 -8.47 -27.38
N CYS A 849 57.36 -8.66 -28.69
CA CYS A 849 57.80 -9.93 -29.27
C CYS A 849 59.24 -10.28 -28.83
N CYS A 850 60.14 -9.32 -28.76
CA CYS A 850 61.52 -9.52 -28.26
C CYS A 850 61.51 -9.99 -26.80
N CYS A 851 60.60 -9.50 -25.96
CA CYS A 851 60.51 -9.85 -24.56
C CYS A 851 59.50 -10.95 -24.26
N GLY A 852 59.16 -11.79 -25.28
CA GLY A 852 58.28 -12.93 -25.12
C GLY A 852 56.82 -12.59 -24.77
N GLY A 853 56.34 -11.45 -25.21
CA GLY A 853 55.02 -10.94 -24.91
C GLY A 853 54.19 -10.56 -26.13
N LYS A 854 53.07 -9.88 -25.89
CA LYS A 854 52.16 -9.41 -26.93
C LYS A 854 51.69 -7.98 -26.62
N GLY A 855 51.39 -7.22 -27.65
CA GLY A 855 50.88 -5.89 -27.53
C GLY A 855 50.10 -5.41 -28.76
N GLY A 856 49.48 -4.29 -28.65
CA GLY A 856 48.72 -3.65 -29.71
C GLY A 856 48.01 -2.42 -29.27
N GLY A 857 47.39 -1.70 -30.21
CA GLY A 857 46.68 -0.46 -29.93
C GLY A 857 46.42 0.39 -31.16
N LYS A 858 46.15 1.66 -30.95
CA LYS A 858 45.91 2.66 -31.99
C LYS A 858 47.22 3.11 -32.64
N PRO A 859 47.16 3.76 -33.82
CA PRO A 859 48.37 4.28 -34.46
C PRO A 859 49.17 5.28 -33.66
N ASP A 860 48.51 6.04 -32.80
CA ASP A 860 49.06 7.10 -31.96
C ASP A 860 49.46 6.65 -30.56
N SER A 861 48.87 5.57 -30.06
CA SER A 861 49.16 5.03 -28.71
C SER A 861 48.85 3.54 -28.63
N ALA A 862 49.73 2.75 -28.11
CA ALA A 862 49.61 1.30 -27.97
C ALA A 862 50.34 0.79 -26.73
N MET A 863 49.76 -0.26 -26.11
CA MET A 863 50.34 -0.90 -24.92
C MET A 863 50.54 -2.39 -25.14
N GLY A 864 51.49 -2.94 -24.41
CA GLY A 864 51.72 -4.36 -24.38
C GLY A 864 52.56 -4.80 -23.18
N GLY A 865 52.88 -6.04 -23.10
CA GLY A 865 53.67 -6.57 -22.00
C GLY A 865 54.69 -7.62 -22.47
N GLY A 866 55.69 -7.89 -21.64
CA GLY A 866 56.71 -8.93 -21.84
C GLY A 866 57.11 -9.57 -20.51
N SER A 867 57.72 -10.73 -20.56
CA SER A 867 58.18 -11.49 -19.37
C SER A 867 59.71 -11.70 -19.33
N ASP A 868 60.40 -11.48 -20.42
CA ASP A 868 61.85 -11.69 -20.49
C ASP A 868 62.61 -10.35 -20.24
N LEU A 869 62.98 -10.16 -18.99
CA LEU A 869 63.68 -8.97 -18.52
C LEU A 869 65.06 -8.81 -19.09
N LEU A 870 65.78 -9.92 -19.48
CA LEU A 870 67.09 -9.89 -19.98
C LEU A 870 67.16 -9.29 -21.41
N LYS A 871 66.05 -9.30 -22.12
CA LYS A 871 65.92 -8.75 -23.47
C LYS A 871 65.30 -7.35 -23.53
N LEU A 872 65.05 -6.69 -22.38
CA LEU A 872 64.45 -5.39 -22.37
C LEU A 872 65.24 -4.31 -23.09
N ASP A 873 66.55 -4.24 -22.82
CA ASP A 873 67.44 -3.29 -23.45
C ASP A 873 67.64 -3.54 -24.98
N ASP A 874 67.68 -4.82 -25.35
CA ASP A 874 67.74 -5.21 -26.79
C ASP A 874 66.43 -4.83 -27.51
N ALA A 875 65.26 -4.99 -26.85
CA ALA A 875 63.99 -4.61 -27.40
C ALA A 875 63.86 -3.09 -27.60
N LEU A 876 64.32 -2.30 -26.62
CA LEU A 876 64.33 -0.83 -26.73
C LEU A 876 65.33 -0.32 -27.78
N ALA A 877 66.51 -0.96 -27.93
CA ALA A 877 67.49 -0.62 -28.94
C ALA A 877 67.04 -0.88 -30.39
N GLN A 878 66.06 -1.76 -30.61
CA GLN A 878 65.47 -2.01 -31.93
C GLN A 878 64.55 -0.91 -32.42
N VAL A 879 64.10 -0.01 -31.53
CA VAL A 879 63.12 1.07 -31.87
C VAL A 879 63.73 2.01 -32.90
N ASP A 880 65.02 2.37 -32.79
CA ASP A 880 65.70 3.26 -33.70
C ASP A 880 65.79 2.63 -35.10
N ASN A 881 66.19 1.36 -35.19
CA ASN A 881 66.27 0.64 -36.46
C ASN A 881 64.89 0.52 -37.15
N PHE A 882 63.82 0.29 -36.33
CA PHE A 882 62.50 0.23 -36.85
C PHE A 882 62.03 1.57 -37.45
N VAL A 883 62.34 2.67 -36.73
CA VAL A 883 61.97 4.03 -37.20
C VAL A 883 62.78 4.38 -38.47
N ALA A 884 64.08 4.08 -38.50
CA ALA A 884 64.95 4.32 -39.62
C ALA A 884 64.49 3.55 -40.83
N GLU A 885 64.19 2.24 -40.67
CA GLU A 885 63.71 1.38 -41.78
C GLU A 885 62.39 1.91 -42.36
N LYS A 886 61.50 2.33 -41.56
CA LYS A 886 60.21 2.89 -41.98
C LYS A 886 60.33 4.26 -42.67
N LEU A 887 61.31 5.06 -42.30
CA LEU A 887 61.66 6.34 -42.95
C LEU A 887 62.52 6.22 -44.16
N GLY A 888 63.14 5.03 -44.40
CA GLY A 888 64.03 4.79 -45.52
C GLY A 888 65.38 5.50 -45.36
N VAL A 889 65.91 5.68 -44.11
CA VAL A 889 67.13 6.38 -43.79
C VAL A 889 68.13 5.41 -43.04
#